data_67629d292fe5ff9505fea4ad229f9213
#
_entry.id   67629d292fe5ff9505fea4ad229f9213
#
_cell.length_a   1.000
_cell.length_b   1.000
_cell.length_c   1.000
_cell.angle_alpha   90.00
_cell.angle_beta   90.00
_cell.angle_gamma   90.00
#
_symmetry.space_group_name_H-M   'P 1'
#
loop_
_entity.id
_entity.type
_entity.pdbx_description
1 polymer ?
#
loop_
_entity_poly.entity_id
_entity_poly.type
_entity_poly.pdbx_seq_one_letter_code
_entity_poly.pdbx_strand_id
1 'polypeptide(L)'
;MASPTRPCGRSRPCRRSRTVSFVLAFEFMLSDLAEVVRHAQRPLAPAQVKSYLQMLLKGVAFCHANNIVHRDLKPANLLISASGQLKIADFGLARVFSPDGSRLYTHQVATRWYRAPELLYGARQYDQGVDLWAVGCILGELLNGSPLFPGENDIEQLCCVLRILGTPSPQVWPEITELPDYNKISFKEQAPVPLEEVLPDASPQALDLLGRFLLYPPRQRISASQVWNEVARTQELWRHLCLRRWSSCKASQMTLGTQTWKQYYLCRSELEFRMESGRPEKDFICKAIAGHKGEIDELAYISTNEYRFNGQEKSVVCTVSSDATVRAWDLHEGTQIWSSPLQPAALVNLVTYPRLQLVVTVDERGLIKVWKAEDGCEWASFSLPTYSSALEACDILEGPLLLAACAEGALYTLTVPPLQLLSRVSVFPSNRTSLLCSPDRQWVFASTQNSDLGPKVFHTLSLLCPSEDEPPVYTTLPVELTSRACWAPAEAARLTVMHRNDNGMQLVVTTYELEAKKTRNRVDILVQQIASFLLPDTMMPPQLMKSHGSQVILLVSGSELVLFTVHGLQLAAFQDHQRPITSMWVGQTRVITSSFDLSLRVYLWSKDNKLPVLRSCYHLLGGSHRWASGFTHVESDSMSIVGVEARNIGTSILRSYYFKVQRG
;
A
#
# COMPACT_ATOMS: atom_id res chain seq x y z
N MET A 1 -9.18 -0.69 8.93
CA MET A 1 -10.03 -0.19 10.03
C MET A 1 -9.19 0.72 10.89
N ALA A 2 -9.46 2.01 10.85
CA ALA A 2 -8.84 2.89 11.84
C ALA A 2 -9.33 2.41 13.21
N SER A 3 -8.40 2.06 14.09
CA SER A 3 -8.68 1.87 15.52
C SER A 3 -9.53 3.06 15.97
N PRO A 4 -10.65 2.86 16.67
CA PRO A 4 -11.39 3.98 17.21
C PRO A 4 -10.43 4.76 18.11
N THR A 5 -10.05 5.94 17.68
CA THR A 5 -9.37 6.90 18.54
C THR A 5 -10.27 7.07 19.74
N ARG A 6 -9.80 6.66 20.91
CA ARG A 6 -10.51 6.84 22.19
C ARG A 6 -10.99 8.29 22.27
N PRO A 7 -12.22 8.54 22.73
CA PRO A 7 -12.69 9.90 22.87
C PRO A 7 -11.70 10.68 23.71
N CYS A 8 -11.34 11.86 23.22
CA CYS A 8 -10.62 12.86 23.97
C CYS A 8 -11.41 13.14 25.25
N GLY A 9 -10.88 12.78 26.42
CA GLY A 9 -11.59 13.06 27.65
C GLY A 9 -11.42 12.08 28.80
N ARG A 10 -10.47 11.17 28.76
CA ARG A 10 -10.01 10.54 30.00
C ARG A 10 -8.82 11.35 30.55
N SER A 11 -9.17 12.33 31.39
CA SER A 11 -8.25 12.92 32.36
C SER A 11 -7.65 11.79 33.21
N ARG A 12 -6.33 11.65 33.24
CA ARG A 12 -5.65 10.85 34.26
C ARG A 12 -5.51 11.74 35.50
N PRO A 13 -6.02 11.31 36.67
CA PRO A 13 -5.76 12.07 37.89
C PRO A 13 -4.26 12.02 38.18
N CYS A 14 -3.62 13.19 38.25
CA CYS A 14 -2.29 13.32 38.81
C CYS A 14 -2.32 13.10 40.33
N ARG A 15 -1.24 12.58 40.89
CA ARG A 15 -1.10 12.25 42.32
C ARG A 15 -1.63 13.36 43.22
N ARG A 16 -2.41 12.97 44.26
CA ARG A 16 -2.90 13.82 45.33
C ARG A 16 -1.76 14.64 45.93
N SER A 17 -1.80 15.97 45.76
CA SER A 17 -1.16 16.89 46.70
C SER A 17 -2.08 17.05 47.89
N ARG A 18 -1.54 17.37 49.06
CA ARG A 18 -2.29 17.50 50.32
C ARG A 18 -3.34 18.66 50.34
N THR A 19 -3.45 19.42 49.27
CA THR A 19 -4.53 20.36 48.98
C THR A 19 -5.48 19.70 48.00
N VAL A 20 -6.80 19.74 48.31
CA VAL A 20 -7.90 19.08 47.54
C VAL A 20 -8.10 19.77 46.18
N SER A 21 -7.06 19.86 45.38
CA SER A 21 -7.10 20.38 44.01
C SER A 21 -6.95 19.23 43.02
N PHE A 22 -7.95 19.02 42.16
CA PHE A 22 -7.85 18.09 41.05
C PHE A 22 -7.20 18.83 39.88
N VAL A 23 -6.11 18.27 39.35
CA VAL A 23 -5.45 18.75 38.14
C VAL A 23 -5.84 17.81 36.99
N LEU A 24 -6.44 18.38 35.94
CA LEU A 24 -6.75 17.69 34.70
C LEU A 24 -5.64 18.01 33.69
N ALA A 25 -4.99 17.00 33.16
CA ALA A 25 -4.01 17.15 32.09
C ALA A 25 -4.67 16.75 30.76
N PHE A 26 -4.60 17.64 29.77
CA PHE A 26 -5.09 17.44 28.41
C PHE A 26 -3.91 17.36 27.43
N GLU A 27 -4.18 16.83 26.25
CA GLU A 27 -3.27 16.92 25.13
C GLU A 27 -3.04 18.40 24.75
N PHE A 28 -1.80 18.77 24.48
CA PHE A 28 -1.49 20.12 24.03
C PHE A 28 -2.02 20.34 22.61
N MET A 29 -2.81 21.40 22.43
CA MET A 29 -3.39 21.80 21.14
C MET A 29 -2.80 23.14 20.73
N LEU A 30 -2.46 23.26 19.44
CA LEU A 30 -1.72 24.42 18.94
C LEU A 30 -2.59 25.67 18.84
N SER A 31 -3.86 25.52 18.44
CA SER A 31 -4.80 26.62 18.18
C SER A 31 -6.24 26.12 18.27
N ASP A 32 -7.19 26.99 18.11
CA ASP A 32 -8.60 26.69 17.90
C ASP A 32 -9.09 27.20 16.54
N LEU A 33 -10.26 26.75 16.12
CA LEU A 33 -10.81 27.08 14.80
C LEU A 33 -11.22 28.57 14.69
N ALA A 34 -11.61 29.23 15.79
CA ALA A 34 -11.93 30.65 15.79
C ALA A 34 -10.68 31.49 15.49
N GLU A 35 -9.54 31.10 16.04
CA GLU A 35 -8.27 31.74 15.77
C GLU A 35 -7.85 31.52 14.31
N VAL A 36 -8.03 30.33 13.77
CA VAL A 36 -7.75 30.04 12.35
C VAL A 36 -8.61 30.91 11.43
N VAL A 37 -9.91 31.04 11.70
CA VAL A 37 -10.81 31.90 10.90
C VAL A 37 -10.42 33.37 11.01
N ARG A 38 -10.11 33.86 12.21
CA ARG A 38 -9.75 35.27 12.48
C ARG A 38 -8.46 35.70 11.80
N HIS A 39 -7.46 34.82 11.76
CA HIS A 39 -6.15 35.12 11.17
C HIS A 39 -6.05 34.78 9.68
N ALA A 40 -7.09 34.21 9.08
CA ALA A 40 -7.13 33.94 7.66
C ALA A 40 -7.16 35.26 6.88
N GLN A 41 -6.12 35.53 6.09
CA GLN A 41 -6.06 36.73 5.21
C GLN A 41 -7.07 36.67 4.06
N ARG A 42 -7.70 35.53 3.81
CA ARG A 42 -8.73 35.24 2.81
C ARG A 42 -9.71 34.23 3.40
N PRO A 43 -10.93 34.09 2.85
CA PRO A 43 -11.78 32.95 3.16
C PRO A 43 -10.98 31.65 3.00
N LEU A 44 -11.25 30.69 3.89
CA LEU A 44 -10.55 29.41 3.86
C LEU A 44 -10.77 28.71 2.51
N ALA A 45 -9.73 28.08 1.98
CA ALA A 45 -9.85 27.32 0.74
C ALA A 45 -10.91 26.20 0.89
N PRO A 46 -11.70 25.89 -0.15
CA PRO A 46 -12.76 24.88 -0.08
C PRO A 46 -12.30 23.52 0.45
N ALA A 47 -11.05 23.13 0.18
CA ALA A 47 -10.44 21.90 0.69
C ALA A 47 -10.23 21.95 2.22
N GLN A 48 -9.89 23.12 2.77
CA GLN A 48 -9.72 23.30 4.22
C GLN A 48 -11.07 23.28 4.95
N VAL A 49 -12.07 24.00 4.40
CA VAL A 49 -13.45 23.98 4.93
C VAL A 49 -13.97 22.54 4.96
N LYS A 50 -13.83 21.82 3.86
CA LYS A 50 -14.23 20.40 3.75
C LYS A 50 -13.52 19.53 4.78
N SER A 51 -12.22 19.73 4.98
CA SER A 51 -11.43 18.94 5.93
C SER A 51 -11.87 19.18 7.36
N TYR A 52 -12.04 20.46 7.79
CA TYR A 52 -12.51 20.77 9.13
C TYR A 52 -13.92 20.29 9.38
N LEU A 53 -14.83 20.48 8.43
CA LEU A 53 -16.20 19.98 8.52
C LEU A 53 -16.25 18.46 8.66
N GLN A 54 -15.47 17.73 7.90
CA GLN A 54 -15.40 16.26 8.00
C GLN A 54 -14.95 15.79 9.37
N MET A 55 -13.93 16.43 9.94
CA MET A 55 -13.44 16.09 11.29
C MET A 55 -14.47 16.41 12.35
N LEU A 56 -15.13 17.58 12.25
CA LEU A 56 -16.22 17.99 13.14
C LEU A 56 -17.38 17.00 13.09
N LEU A 57 -17.90 16.69 11.92
CA LEU A 57 -19.00 15.75 11.73
C LEU A 57 -18.69 14.36 12.27
N LYS A 58 -17.45 13.89 12.12
CA LYS A 58 -17.01 12.61 12.70
C LYS A 58 -17.08 12.63 14.22
N GLY A 59 -16.65 13.72 14.84
CA GLY A 59 -16.71 13.89 16.29
C GLY A 59 -18.16 13.98 16.80
N VAL A 60 -19.01 14.79 16.14
CA VAL A 60 -20.43 14.95 16.47
C VAL A 60 -21.18 13.63 16.29
N ALA A 61 -20.98 12.92 15.17
CA ALA A 61 -21.60 11.61 14.95
C ALA A 61 -21.24 10.60 16.05
N PHE A 62 -19.99 10.60 16.50
CA PHE A 62 -19.55 9.75 17.61
C PHE A 62 -20.26 10.12 18.93
N CYS A 63 -20.35 11.41 19.27
CA CYS A 63 -21.06 11.88 20.46
C CYS A 63 -22.53 11.45 20.41
N HIS A 64 -23.20 11.71 19.30
CA HIS A 64 -24.62 11.40 19.11
C HIS A 64 -24.91 9.89 19.12
N ALA A 65 -24.03 9.07 18.56
CA ALA A 65 -24.13 7.61 18.62
C ALA A 65 -23.98 7.05 20.05
N ASN A 66 -23.32 7.80 20.93
CA ASN A 66 -23.22 7.48 22.37
C ASN A 66 -24.24 8.25 23.23
N ASN A 67 -25.29 8.81 22.60
CA ASN A 67 -26.34 9.59 23.27
C ASN A 67 -25.81 10.82 24.02
N ILE A 68 -24.73 11.44 23.55
CA ILE A 68 -24.16 12.65 24.14
C ILE A 68 -24.47 13.83 23.22
N VAL A 69 -25.12 14.88 23.77
CA VAL A 69 -25.30 16.17 23.11
C VAL A 69 -24.35 17.17 23.73
N HIS A 70 -23.56 17.84 22.90
CA HIS A 70 -22.49 18.76 23.38
C HIS A 70 -23.03 20.07 23.92
N ARG A 71 -23.96 20.71 23.19
CA ARG A 71 -24.71 21.91 23.53
C ARG A 71 -23.90 23.22 23.57
N ASP A 72 -22.62 23.22 23.28
CA ASP A 72 -21.79 24.43 23.12
C ASP A 72 -20.75 24.28 22.00
N LEU A 73 -21.18 23.75 20.84
CA LEU A 73 -20.35 23.74 19.68
C LEU A 73 -20.17 25.16 19.14
N LYS A 74 -18.91 25.56 19.00
CA LYS A 74 -18.46 26.86 18.44
C LYS A 74 -17.00 26.73 18.00
N PRO A 75 -16.51 27.60 17.11
CA PRO A 75 -15.12 27.51 16.63
C PRO A 75 -14.06 27.52 17.75
N ALA A 76 -14.27 28.26 18.85
CA ALA A 76 -13.34 28.28 19.98
C ALA A 76 -13.25 26.97 20.78
N ASN A 77 -14.29 26.10 20.70
CA ASN A 77 -14.30 24.77 21.31
C ASN A 77 -13.84 23.66 20.34
N LEU A 78 -13.35 24.03 19.15
CA LEU A 78 -12.81 23.13 18.15
C LEU A 78 -11.30 23.33 18.06
N LEU A 79 -10.57 22.51 18.81
CA LEU A 79 -9.12 22.64 18.94
C LEU A 79 -8.39 21.95 17.80
N ILE A 80 -7.25 22.51 17.40
CA ILE A 80 -6.43 22.02 16.29
C ILE A 80 -5.06 21.62 16.82
N SER A 81 -4.68 20.37 16.57
CA SER A 81 -3.37 19.84 16.94
C SER A 81 -2.27 20.31 15.97
N ALA A 82 -1.02 20.12 16.35
CA ALA A 82 0.15 20.40 15.48
C ALA A 82 0.13 19.60 14.15
N SER A 83 -0.58 18.47 14.10
CA SER A 83 -0.79 17.68 12.88
C SER A 83 -1.99 18.14 12.03
N GLY A 84 -2.67 19.24 12.40
CA GLY A 84 -3.85 19.76 11.72
C GLY A 84 -5.15 18.98 12.03
N GLN A 85 -5.16 18.12 13.03
CA GLN A 85 -6.35 17.36 13.42
C GLN A 85 -7.25 18.19 14.32
N LEU A 86 -8.54 18.31 13.94
CA LEU A 86 -9.57 18.96 14.75
C LEU A 86 -10.10 18.01 15.82
N LYS A 87 -10.27 18.52 17.05
CA LYS A 87 -10.86 17.82 18.19
C LYS A 87 -11.90 18.68 18.88
N ILE A 88 -13.03 18.10 19.24
CA ILE A 88 -14.09 18.76 20.03
C ILE A 88 -13.62 18.83 21.49
N ALA A 89 -13.73 19.99 22.10
CA ALA A 89 -13.33 20.27 23.49
C ALA A 89 -14.47 20.95 24.28
N ASP A 90 -14.25 21.11 25.57
CA ASP A 90 -15.18 21.75 26.51
C ASP A 90 -16.57 21.07 26.59
N PHE A 91 -16.58 19.87 27.16
CA PHE A 91 -17.80 19.11 27.45
C PHE A 91 -18.52 19.58 28.75
N GLY A 92 -18.22 20.78 29.26
CA GLY A 92 -18.81 21.30 30.49
C GLY A 92 -20.34 21.42 30.44
N LEU A 93 -20.89 21.74 29.28
CA LEU A 93 -22.33 21.79 29.03
C LEU A 93 -22.92 20.49 28.49
N ALA A 94 -22.11 19.48 28.16
CA ALA A 94 -22.59 18.24 27.58
C ALA A 94 -23.53 17.45 28.50
N ARG A 95 -24.50 16.75 27.93
CA ARG A 95 -25.44 15.90 28.67
C ARG A 95 -25.69 14.60 27.90
N VAL A 96 -25.97 13.56 28.70
CA VAL A 96 -26.50 12.31 28.15
C VAL A 96 -27.96 12.55 27.75
N PHE A 97 -28.25 12.32 26.51
CA PHE A 97 -29.57 12.46 25.90
C PHE A 97 -30.46 11.28 26.29
N SER A 98 -31.73 11.55 26.58
CA SER A 98 -32.74 10.52 26.83
C SER A 98 -33.53 10.30 25.53
N PRO A 99 -33.48 9.10 24.92
CA PRO A 99 -34.16 8.86 23.64
C PRO A 99 -35.68 8.95 23.70
N ASP A 100 -36.26 8.82 24.92
CA ASP A 100 -37.70 8.88 25.17
C ASP A 100 -38.23 10.32 25.34
N GLY A 101 -37.36 11.34 25.27
CA GLY A 101 -37.73 12.75 25.38
C GLY A 101 -38.28 13.16 26.74
N SER A 102 -38.19 12.33 27.78
CA SER A 102 -38.81 12.56 29.10
C SER A 102 -38.09 13.60 29.96
N ARG A 103 -36.85 13.98 29.60
CA ARG A 103 -36.04 14.91 30.41
C ARG A 103 -36.16 16.34 29.96
N LEU A 104 -36.33 17.24 30.95
CA LEU A 104 -36.24 18.67 30.75
C LEU A 104 -34.81 19.15 30.90
N TYR A 105 -34.38 19.99 29.99
CA TYR A 105 -33.05 20.57 29.96
C TYR A 105 -33.08 22.08 30.10
N THR A 106 -31.97 22.69 30.48
CA THR A 106 -31.83 24.15 30.54
C THR A 106 -31.78 24.71 29.11
N HIS A 107 -32.62 25.71 28.80
CA HIS A 107 -32.60 26.37 27.49
C HIS A 107 -31.46 27.39 27.32
N GLN A 108 -30.92 27.92 28.43
CA GLN A 108 -29.78 28.85 28.43
C GLN A 108 -28.46 28.09 28.26
N VAL A 109 -28.30 27.43 27.16
CA VAL A 109 -27.07 26.71 26.75
C VAL A 109 -26.65 27.20 25.38
N ALA A 110 -25.44 26.86 24.99
CA ALA A 110 -24.74 27.31 23.78
C ALA A 110 -24.39 28.81 23.78
N THR A 111 -23.31 29.12 23.10
CA THR A 111 -22.95 30.51 22.79
C THR A 111 -23.96 31.08 21.81
N ARG A 112 -24.46 32.29 22.05
CA ARG A 112 -25.63 32.87 21.38
C ARG A 112 -25.61 32.73 19.84
N TRP A 113 -24.52 33.07 19.19
CA TRP A 113 -24.41 33.02 17.73
C TRP A 113 -24.61 31.64 17.11
N TYR A 114 -24.46 30.59 17.91
CA TYR A 114 -24.61 29.18 17.50
C TYR A 114 -25.83 28.51 18.12
N ARG A 115 -26.67 29.31 18.83
CA ARG A 115 -27.85 28.81 19.54
C ARG A 115 -29.00 28.58 18.59
N ALA A 116 -29.55 27.37 18.64
CA ALA A 116 -30.65 26.96 17.77
C ALA A 116 -31.96 27.74 18.08
N PRO A 117 -32.84 27.98 17.11
CA PRO A 117 -34.07 28.76 17.25
C PRO A 117 -34.98 28.22 18.35
N GLU A 118 -35.13 26.91 18.49
CA GLU A 118 -35.93 26.30 19.55
C GLU A 118 -35.46 26.70 20.95
N LEU A 119 -34.15 26.83 21.15
CA LEU A 119 -33.59 27.30 22.45
C LEU A 119 -33.86 28.79 22.67
N LEU A 120 -33.85 29.60 21.61
CA LEU A 120 -34.16 31.03 21.66
C LEU A 120 -35.64 31.27 21.94
N TYR A 121 -36.53 30.34 21.52
CA TYR A 121 -37.94 30.33 21.90
C TYR A 121 -38.24 29.61 23.22
N GLY A 122 -37.19 29.30 24.03
CA GLY A 122 -37.33 28.81 25.39
C GLY A 122 -37.60 27.29 25.50
N ALA A 123 -37.37 26.51 24.49
CA ALA A 123 -37.56 25.07 24.56
C ALA A 123 -36.75 24.42 25.67
N ARG A 124 -37.42 23.60 26.48
CA ARG A 124 -36.79 22.78 27.53
C ARG A 124 -36.68 21.31 27.17
N GLN A 125 -37.42 20.90 26.15
CA GLN A 125 -37.29 19.60 25.50
C GLN A 125 -36.67 19.84 24.12
N TYR A 126 -35.49 19.33 23.90
CA TYR A 126 -34.74 19.44 22.63
C TYR A 126 -33.83 18.23 22.46
N ASP A 127 -33.37 18.00 21.26
CA ASP A 127 -32.63 16.82 20.87
C ASP A 127 -31.23 17.17 20.31
N GLN A 128 -30.62 16.23 19.63
CA GLN A 128 -29.33 16.37 18.96
C GLN A 128 -29.32 17.48 17.88
N GLY A 129 -30.50 17.92 17.46
CA GLY A 129 -30.67 18.98 16.47
C GLY A 129 -30.02 20.30 16.85
N VAL A 130 -29.85 20.60 18.14
CA VAL A 130 -29.17 21.83 18.62
C VAL A 130 -27.68 21.84 18.23
N ASP A 131 -27.01 20.68 18.28
CA ASP A 131 -25.64 20.54 17.83
C ASP A 131 -25.52 20.64 16.30
N LEU A 132 -26.52 20.11 15.55
CA LEU A 132 -26.54 20.15 14.10
C LEU A 132 -26.77 21.58 13.58
N TRP A 133 -27.61 22.36 14.26
CA TRP A 133 -27.74 23.79 13.99
C TRP A 133 -26.39 24.51 14.19
N ALA A 134 -25.71 24.27 15.31
CA ALA A 134 -24.39 24.85 15.58
C ALA A 134 -23.35 24.44 14.53
N VAL A 135 -23.38 23.20 14.05
CA VAL A 135 -22.52 22.74 12.92
C VAL A 135 -22.84 23.55 11.65
N GLY A 136 -24.12 23.82 11.37
CA GLY A 136 -24.53 24.69 10.26
C GLY A 136 -23.98 26.11 10.40
N CYS A 137 -24.10 26.72 11.58
CA CYS A 137 -23.53 28.05 11.86
C CYS A 137 -22.02 28.09 11.66
N ILE A 138 -21.31 27.05 12.15
CA ILE A 138 -19.85 26.91 11.98
C ILE A 138 -19.50 26.76 10.49
N LEU A 139 -20.24 25.96 9.73
CA LEU A 139 -20.03 25.83 8.28
C LEU A 139 -20.23 27.17 7.57
N GLY A 140 -21.31 27.90 7.89
CA GLY A 140 -21.55 29.23 7.33
C GLY A 140 -20.40 30.20 7.63
N GLU A 141 -19.89 30.19 8.86
CA GLU A 141 -18.75 31.02 9.27
C GLU A 141 -17.44 30.63 8.54
N LEU A 142 -17.17 29.34 8.34
CA LEU A 142 -16.02 28.87 7.56
C LEU A 142 -16.09 29.29 6.09
N LEU A 143 -17.29 29.34 5.53
CA LEU A 143 -17.53 29.76 4.12
C LEU A 143 -17.44 31.29 3.96
N ASN A 144 -17.87 32.05 4.97
CA ASN A 144 -17.99 33.51 4.94
C ASN A 144 -16.78 34.24 5.56
N GLY A 145 -16.02 33.55 6.43
CA GLY A 145 -14.95 34.19 7.23
C GLY A 145 -15.45 35.02 8.42
N SER A 146 -16.78 35.10 8.63
CA SER A 146 -17.43 35.78 9.76
C SER A 146 -18.69 35.05 10.20
N PRO A 147 -19.14 35.19 11.46
CA PRO A 147 -20.33 34.53 11.97
C PRO A 147 -21.58 34.82 11.13
N LEU A 148 -22.39 33.79 10.88
CA LEU A 148 -23.60 33.92 10.05
C LEU A 148 -24.72 34.68 10.74
N PHE A 149 -24.87 34.53 12.07
CA PHE A 149 -25.92 35.13 12.91
C PHE A 149 -25.32 35.83 14.12
N PRO A 150 -24.73 37.04 14.00
CA PRO A 150 -24.04 37.72 15.10
C PRO A 150 -24.97 38.65 15.94
N GLY A 151 -25.94 38.07 16.66
CA GLY A 151 -26.84 38.84 17.53
C GLY A 151 -26.22 39.21 18.88
N GLU A 152 -26.46 40.45 19.38
CA GLU A 152 -25.97 40.93 20.65
C GLU A 152 -26.83 40.47 21.86
N ASN A 153 -28.11 40.18 21.62
CA ASN A 153 -29.05 39.63 22.59
C ASN A 153 -29.94 38.56 21.93
N ASP A 154 -30.76 37.86 22.73
CA ASP A 154 -31.54 36.72 22.21
C ASP A 154 -32.60 37.11 21.17
N ILE A 155 -33.19 38.32 21.30
CA ILE A 155 -34.17 38.86 20.34
C ILE A 155 -33.47 39.22 19.03
N GLU A 156 -32.33 39.88 19.11
CA GLU A 156 -31.56 40.24 17.94
C GLU A 156 -30.97 39.00 17.25
N GLN A 157 -30.60 37.98 18.03
CA GLN A 157 -30.18 36.69 17.47
C GLN A 157 -31.30 36.08 16.64
N LEU A 158 -32.55 36.08 17.14
CA LEU A 158 -33.71 35.66 16.33
C LEU A 158 -33.87 36.54 15.09
N CYS A 159 -33.76 37.88 15.23
CA CYS A 159 -33.84 38.79 14.07
C CYS A 159 -32.81 38.47 13.01
N CYS A 160 -31.57 38.14 13.39
CA CYS A 160 -30.52 37.71 12.44
C CYS A 160 -30.91 36.42 11.69
N VAL A 161 -31.47 35.44 12.41
CA VAL A 161 -31.93 34.19 11.80
C VAL A 161 -33.11 34.43 10.85
N LEU A 162 -34.13 35.19 11.31
CA LEU A 162 -35.35 35.49 10.52
C LEU A 162 -35.02 36.29 9.23
N ARG A 163 -34.04 37.18 9.32
CA ARG A 163 -33.59 37.97 8.15
C ARG A 163 -33.04 37.11 7.02
N ILE A 164 -32.39 36.01 7.35
CA ILE A 164 -31.81 35.09 6.35
C ILE A 164 -32.79 33.97 6.00
N LEU A 165 -33.35 33.29 7.00
CA LEU A 165 -34.18 32.10 6.75
C LEU A 165 -35.67 32.38 6.61
N GLY A 166 -36.09 33.64 6.77
CA GLY A 166 -37.49 34.04 6.78
C GLY A 166 -38.18 33.75 8.10
N THR A 167 -39.39 34.27 8.30
CA THR A 167 -40.19 34.01 9.48
C THR A 167 -40.83 32.63 9.43
N PRO A 168 -40.59 31.75 10.43
CA PRO A 168 -41.15 30.42 10.45
C PRO A 168 -42.66 30.48 10.67
N SER A 169 -43.43 29.75 9.87
CA SER A 169 -44.87 29.56 10.04
C SER A 169 -45.16 28.20 10.67
N PRO A 170 -46.32 28.00 11.32
CA PRO A 170 -46.77 26.68 11.78
C PRO A 170 -46.88 25.63 10.67
N GLN A 171 -46.97 26.04 9.40
CA GLN A 171 -46.93 25.13 8.27
C GLN A 171 -45.54 24.55 8.03
N VAL A 172 -44.50 25.34 8.24
CA VAL A 172 -43.08 24.93 8.09
C VAL A 172 -42.56 24.26 9.36
N TRP A 173 -42.99 24.75 10.52
CA TRP A 173 -42.60 24.25 11.83
C TRP A 173 -43.81 24.10 12.74
N PRO A 174 -44.54 22.98 12.68
CA PRO A 174 -45.79 22.80 13.45
C PRO A 174 -45.65 22.99 14.97
N GLU A 175 -44.55 22.48 15.53
CA GLU A 175 -44.30 22.51 16.97
C GLU A 175 -43.91 23.90 17.50
N ILE A 176 -43.74 24.91 16.67
CA ILE A 176 -43.34 26.27 17.08
C ILE A 176 -44.34 26.91 18.03
N THR A 177 -45.64 26.62 17.86
CA THR A 177 -46.74 27.15 18.66
C THR A 177 -46.70 26.63 20.12
N GLU A 178 -46.04 25.51 20.34
CA GLU A 178 -45.89 24.90 21.67
C GLU A 178 -44.68 25.47 22.44
N LEU A 179 -43.83 26.27 21.79
CA LEU A 179 -42.62 26.81 22.39
C LEU A 179 -42.97 27.93 23.42
N PRO A 180 -42.33 27.95 24.60
CA PRO A 180 -42.73 28.82 25.73
C PRO A 180 -42.74 30.31 25.43
N ASP A 181 -41.89 30.78 24.54
CA ASP A 181 -41.72 32.21 24.27
C ASP A 181 -42.24 32.62 22.89
N TYR A 182 -42.78 31.69 22.07
CA TYR A 182 -43.30 31.99 20.71
C TYR A 182 -44.41 33.04 20.74
N ASN A 183 -45.41 32.86 21.58
CA ASN A 183 -46.56 33.80 21.70
C ASN A 183 -46.21 35.09 22.43
N LYS A 184 -45.02 35.21 23.02
CA LYS A 184 -44.56 36.42 23.77
C LYS A 184 -43.78 37.37 22.87
N ILE A 185 -43.32 36.89 21.72
CA ILE A 185 -42.44 37.63 20.83
C ILE A 185 -43.12 37.69 19.48
N SER A 186 -43.30 38.90 18.94
CA SER A 186 -43.86 39.12 17.63
C SER A 186 -42.82 39.76 16.70
N PHE A 187 -42.62 39.20 15.56
CA PHE A 187 -41.72 39.75 14.53
C PHE A 187 -42.54 40.11 13.28
N LYS A 188 -42.05 41.11 12.53
CA LYS A 188 -42.56 41.38 11.20
C LYS A 188 -42.25 40.21 10.32
N GLU A 189 -43.22 39.73 9.52
CA GLU A 189 -43.02 38.65 8.58
C GLU A 189 -41.93 39.03 7.57
N GLN A 190 -41.03 38.12 7.31
CA GLN A 190 -39.89 38.24 6.40
C GLN A 190 -39.86 37.03 5.48
N ALA A 191 -39.64 37.27 4.19
CA ALA A 191 -39.37 36.20 3.23
C ALA A 191 -37.92 35.68 3.42
N PRO A 192 -37.68 34.39 3.16
CA PRO A 192 -36.29 33.86 3.19
C PRO A 192 -35.48 34.47 2.06
N VAL A 193 -34.18 34.72 2.35
CA VAL A 193 -33.19 35.15 1.36
C VAL A 193 -32.49 33.90 0.83
N PRO A 194 -32.33 33.72 -0.48
CA PRO A 194 -31.56 32.62 -1.04
C PRO A 194 -30.14 32.58 -0.46
N LEU A 195 -29.65 31.41 -0.06
CA LEU A 195 -28.32 31.27 0.53
C LEU A 195 -27.20 31.66 -0.45
N GLU A 196 -27.44 31.59 -1.76
CA GLU A 196 -26.55 32.06 -2.83
C GLU A 196 -26.30 33.57 -2.75
N GLU A 197 -27.28 34.36 -2.29
CA GLU A 197 -27.13 35.80 -2.10
C GLU A 197 -26.40 36.13 -0.81
N VAL A 198 -26.55 35.28 0.21
CA VAL A 198 -25.85 35.43 1.52
C VAL A 198 -24.39 35.01 1.43
N LEU A 199 -24.08 33.98 0.65
CA LEU A 199 -22.76 33.37 0.49
C LEU A 199 -22.42 33.16 -0.99
N PRO A 200 -22.19 34.23 -1.75
CA PRO A 200 -22.04 34.18 -3.22
C PRO A 200 -20.79 33.38 -3.67
N ASP A 201 -19.78 33.28 -2.83
CA ASP A 201 -18.53 32.55 -3.16
C ASP A 201 -18.60 31.07 -2.81
N ALA A 202 -19.68 30.59 -2.21
CA ALA A 202 -19.83 29.19 -1.80
C ALA A 202 -20.33 28.31 -2.97
N SER A 203 -19.86 27.07 -3.04
CA SER A 203 -20.32 26.12 -4.05
C SER A 203 -21.78 25.71 -3.81
N PRO A 204 -22.55 25.39 -4.88
CA PRO A 204 -23.95 24.94 -4.73
C PRO A 204 -24.11 23.75 -3.78
N GLN A 205 -23.13 22.83 -3.77
CA GLN A 205 -23.13 21.67 -2.88
C GLN A 205 -22.92 22.06 -1.40
N ALA A 206 -22.10 23.08 -1.14
CA ALA A 206 -21.89 23.60 0.22
C ALA A 206 -23.15 24.31 0.72
N LEU A 207 -23.83 25.07 -0.15
CA LEU A 207 -25.09 25.76 0.16
C LEU A 207 -26.23 24.77 0.42
N ASP A 208 -26.37 23.72 -0.40
CA ASP A 208 -27.34 22.63 -0.15
C ASP A 208 -27.13 22.00 1.21
N LEU A 209 -25.89 21.63 1.54
CA LEU A 209 -25.57 21.04 2.82
C LEU A 209 -25.85 22.01 3.99
N LEU A 210 -25.49 23.29 3.84
CA LEU A 210 -25.77 24.35 4.82
C LEU A 210 -27.27 24.47 5.07
N GLY A 211 -28.09 24.54 4.03
CA GLY A 211 -29.55 24.61 4.13
C GLY A 211 -30.15 23.41 4.87
N ARG A 212 -29.58 22.23 4.72
CA ARG A 212 -30.03 21.01 5.41
C ARG A 212 -29.69 20.97 6.90
N PHE A 213 -28.71 21.74 7.37
CA PHE A 213 -28.45 21.96 8.79
C PHE A 213 -29.33 23.07 9.39
N LEU A 214 -29.58 24.15 8.62
CA LEU A 214 -30.27 25.35 9.08
C LEU A 214 -31.79 25.27 8.84
N LEU A 215 -32.41 24.16 9.22
CA LEU A 215 -33.85 23.98 9.20
C LEU A 215 -34.47 24.36 10.55
N TYR A 216 -35.65 25.00 10.50
CA TYR A 216 -36.37 25.34 11.74
C TYR A 216 -36.78 24.11 12.52
N PRO A 217 -37.45 23.08 11.94
CA PRO A 217 -37.77 21.86 12.68
C PRO A 217 -36.50 21.07 13.05
N PRO A 218 -36.16 20.88 14.33
CA PRO A 218 -34.92 20.24 14.74
C PRO A 218 -34.76 18.81 14.19
N ARG A 219 -35.86 18.06 14.14
CA ARG A 219 -35.88 16.66 13.68
C ARG A 219 -35.65 16.48 12.17
N GLN A 220 -35.83 17.56 11.39
CA GLN A 220 -35.61 17.54 9.94
C GLN A 220 -34.16 17.88 9.58
N ARG A 221 -33.36 18.40 10.51
CA ARG A 221 -31.94 18.71 10.28
C ARG A 221 -31.18 17.43 9.96
N ILE A 222 -30.34 17.51 8.94
CA ILE A 222 -29.53 16.37 8.54
C ILE A 222 -28.60 15.93 9.67
N SER A 223 -28.62 14.65 10.03
CA SER A 223 -27.72 14.14 11.06
C SER A 223 -26.26 14.04 10.57
N ALA A 224 -25.32 14.17 11.49
CA ALA A 224 -23.90 14.01 11.16
C ALA A 224 -23.59 12.63 10.56
N SER A 225 -24.30 11.59 10.99
CA SER A 225 -24.19 10.24 10.43
C SER A 225 -24.72 10.14 9.00
N GLN A 226 -25.81 10.83 8.66
CA GLN A 226 -26.36 10.88 7.30
C GLN A 226 -25.39 11.57 6.34
N VAL A 227 -24.85 12.75 6.72
CA VAL A 227 -23.83 13.46 5.92
C VAL A 227 -22.63 12.56 5.69
N TRP A 228 -22.17 11.89 6.74
CA TRP A 228 -21.03 10.98 6.65
C TRP A 228 -21.30 9.80 5.71
N ASN A 229 -22.51 9.23 5.78
CA ASN A 229 -22.91 8.13 4.89
C ASN A 229 -23.02 8.57 3.42
N GLU A 230 -23.50 9.78 3.16
CA GLU A 230 -23.57 10.33 1.80
C GLU A 230 -22.14 10.53 1.24
N VAL A 231 -21.25 11.15 2.01
CA VAL A 231 -19.84 11.30 1.63
C VAL A 231 -19.17 9.93 1.43
N ALA A 232 -19.46 8.96 2.30
CA ALA A 232 -18.93 7.60 2.18
C ALA A 232 -19.45 6.82 0.96
N ARG A 233 -20.51 7.28 0.29
CA ARG A 233 -21.01 6.70 -0.97
C ARG A 233 -20.29 7.27 -2.20
N THR A 234 -19.61 8.40 -2.08
CA THR A 234 -18.93 9.04 -3.23
C THR A 234 -17.69 8.26 -3.65
N GLN A 235 -17.59 7.90 -4.92
CA GLN A 235 -16.43 7.18 -5.47
C GLN A 235 -15.14 8.00 -5.38
N GLU A 236 -15.23 9.31 -5.48
CA GLU A 236 -14.09 10.24 -5.39
C GLU A 236 -13.36 10.16 -4.05
N LEU A 237 -14.10 10.06 -2.94
CA LEU A 237 -13.49 9.87 -1.61
C LEU A 237 -12.65 8.60 -1.58
N TRP A 238 -13.22 7.49 -2.02
CA TRP A 238 -12.54 6.19 -1.99
C TRP A 238 -11.38 6.13 -2.95
N ARG A 239 -11.52 6.75 -4.13
CA ARG A 239 -10.41 6.92 -5.07
C ARG A 239 -9.26 7.71 -4.44
N HIS A 240 -9.55 8.84 -3.82
CA HIS A 240 -8.53 9.66 -3.13
C HIS A 240 -7.83 8.88 -2.00
N LEU A 241 -8.59 8.14 -1.20
CA LEU A 241 -8.05 7.29 -0.13
C LEU A 241 -7.13 6.20 -0.69
N CYS A 242 -7.52 5.55 -1.80
CA CYS A 242 -6.68 4.57 -2.48
C CYS A 242 -5.37 5.19 -3.00
N LEU A 243 -5.46 6.34 -3.71
CA LEU A 243 -4.30 7.05 -4.26
C LEU A 243 -3.33 7.53 -3.18
N ARG A 244 -3.85 7.91 -2.01
CA ARG A 244 -3.04 8.33 -0.87
C ARG A 244 -2.36 7.16 -0.19
N ARG A 245 -3.04 6.02 -0.06
CA ARG A 245 -2.56 4.86 0.69
C ARG A 245 -1.64 3.96 -0.13
N TRP A 246 -1.91 3.80 -1.42
CA TRP A 246 -1.21 2.87 -2.29
C TRP A 246 -0.68 3.56 -3.55
N SER A 247 0.64 3.56 -3.70
CA SER A 247 1.30 4.14 -4.89
C SER A 247 0.92 3.41 -6.19
N SER A 248 0.64 2.10 -6.10
CA SER A 248 0.17 1.29 -7.23
C SER A 248 -1.15 1.77 -7.84
N CYS A 249 -2.00 2.47 -7.08
CA CYS A 249 -3.24 3.05 -7.60
C CYS A 249 -3.03 4.27 -8.49
N LYS A 250 -1.81 4.83 -8.52
CA LYS A 250 -1.44 5.98 -9.38
C LYS A 250 -1.09 5.58 -10.80
N ALA A 251 -0.96 4.28 -11.08
CA ALA A 251 -0.64 3.80 -12.42
C ALA A 251 -1.77 4.16 -13.40
N SER A 252 -1.41 4.70 -14.55
CA SER A 252 -2.36 5.11 -15.61
C SER A 252 -3.16 3.95 -16.21
N GLN A 253 -2.68 2.73 -16.02
CA GLN A 253 -3.29 1.50 -16.54
C GLN A 253 -4.14 0.74 -15.51
N MET A 254 -4.33 1.29 -14.30
CA MET A 254 -5.15 0.64 -13.29
C MET A 254 -6.63 0.62 -13.72
N THR A 255 -7.18 -0.55 -13.97
CA THR A 255 -8.60 -0.74 -14.26
C THR A 255 -9.27 -1.43 -13.07
N LEU A 256 -10.38 -0.86 -12.60
CA LEU A 256 -11.18 -1.43 -11.52
C LEU A 256 -12.14 -2.55 -12.01
N GLY A 257 -12.29 -2.70 -13.34
CA GLY A 257 -13.33 -3.56 -13.91
C GLY A 257 -14.71 -3.14 -13.44
N THR A 258 -15.49 -4.08 -12.94
CA THR A 258 -16.84 -3.84 -12.39
C THR A 258 -16.85 -3.35 -10.94
N GLN A 259 -15.68 -3.19 -10.30
CA GLN A 259 -15.56 -2.81 -8.90
C GLN A 259 -15.70 -1.32 -8.67
N THR A 260 -16.23 -0.95 -7.50
CA THR A 260 -16.19 0.41 -7.02
C THR A 260 -14.87 0.68 -6.25
N TRP A 261 -14.43 1.93 -6.19
CA TRP A 261 -13.27 2.34 -5.39
C TRP A 261 -13.44 1.99 -3.91
N LYS A 262 -14.67 2.05 -3.41
CA LYS A 262 -15.02 1.65 -2.03
C LYS A 262 -14.76 0.17 -1.81
N GLN A 263 -15.28 -0.70 -2.67
CA GLN A 263 -15.07 -2.15 -2.58
C GLN A 263 -13.58 -2.48 -2.65
N TYR A 264 -12.85 -1.89 -3.61
CA TYR A 264 -11.41 -2.05 -3.73
C TYR A 264 -10.68 -1.67 -2.44
N TYR A 265 -10.99 -0.49 -1.87
CA TYR A 265 -10.36 -0.02 -0.63
C TYR A 265 -10.61 -0.98 0.54
N LEU A 266 -11.86 -1.40 0.73
CA LEU A 266 -12.24 -2.27 1.83
C LEU A 266 -11.62 -3.65 1.69
N CYS A 267 -11.73 -4.29 0.53
CA CYS A 267 -11.17 -5.61 0.27
C CYS A 267 -9.64 -5.62 0.42
N ARG A 268 -8.96 -4.62 -0.14
CA ARG A 268 -7.50 -4.50 -0.03
C ARG A 268 -7.04 -4.23 1.40
N SER A 269 -7.75 -3.36 2.15
CA SER A 269 -7.44 -3.09 3.54
C SER A 269 -7.65 -4.32 4.43
N GLU A 270 -8.70 -5.11 4.18
CA GLU A 270 -8.94 -6.35 4.88
C GLU A 270 -7.88 -7.40 4.56
N LEU A 271 -7.51 -7.52 3.29
CA LEU A 271 -6.43 -8.42 2.87
C LEU A 271 -5.10 -8.05 3.56
N GLU A 272 -4.71 -6.77 3.53
CA GLU A 272 -3.50 -6.28 4.23
C GLU A 272 -3.57 -6.60 5.74
N PHE A 273 -4.71 -6.38 6.39
CA PHE A 273 -4.90 -6.71 7.80
C PHE A 273 -4.75 -8.22 8.07
N ARG A 274 -5.30 -9.08 7.21
CA ARG A 274 -5.13 -10.54 7.33
C ARG A 274 -3.69 -10.97 7.09
N MET A 275 -3.00 -10.34 6.13
CA MET A 275 -1.57 -10.56 5.91
C MET A 275 -0.75 -10.20 7.15
N GLU A 276 -1.13 -9.12 7.86
CA GLU A 276 -0.46 -8.67 9.08
C GLU A 276 -0.81 -9.51 10.30
N SER A 277 -2.05 -9.95 10.43
CA SER A 277 -2.51 -10.76 11.57
C SER A 277 -1.97 -12.19 11.57
N GLY A 278 -1.73 -12.73 10.38
CA GLY A 278 -1.01 -13.97 10.14
C GLY A 278 -1.55 -15.21 10.88
N ARG A 279 -2.87 -15.40 10.91
CA ARG A 279 -3.49 -16.59 11.52
C ARG A 279 -3.64 -17.68 10.46
N PRO A 280 -2.70 -18.67 10.38
CA PRO A 280 -2.66 -19.64 9.29
C PRO A 280 -3.97 -20.40 9.10
N GLU A 281 -4.63 -20.80 10.18
CA GLU A 281 -5.87 -21.58 10.13
C GLU A 281 -7.09 -20.77 9.64
N LYS A 282 -7.11 -19.46 9.88
CA LYS A 282 -8.27 -18.60 9.59
C LYS A 282 -8.10 -17.83 8.28
N ASP A 283 -6.89 -17.35 8.01
CA ASP A 283 -6.65 -16.35 6.97
C ASP A 283 -6.20 -16.97 5.65
N PHE A 284 -5.87 -18.27 5.62
CA PHE A 284 -5.39 -18.98 4.43
C PHE A 284 -6.26 -20.18 4.04
N ILE A 285 -6.30 -20.46 2.74
CA ILE A 285 -6.65 -21.76 2.17
C ILE A 285 -5.33 -22.43 1.80
N CYS A 286 -5.00 -23.52 2.49
CA CYS A 286 -3.79 -24.28 2.21
C CYS A 286 -4.11 -25.48 1.33
N LYS A 287 -3.37 -25.63 0.22
CA LYS A 287 -3.50 -26.79 -0.66
C LYS A 287 -2.13 -27.41 -0.97
N ALA A 288 -2.10 -28.72 -1.04
CA ALA A 288 -0.96 -29.49 -1.51
C ALA A 288 -1.26 -29.97 -2.94
N ILE A 289 -0.46 -29.53 -3.90
CA ILE A 289 -0.69 -29.75 -5.32
C ILE A 289 0.42 -30.68 -5.82
N ALA A 290 0.04 -31.86 -6.24
CA ALA A 290 0.95 -32.87 -6.79
C ALA A 290 0.65 -33.12 -8.26
N GLY A 291 1.67 -33.51 -9.04
CA GLY A 291 1.49 -33.84 -10.45
C GLY A 291 2.81 -34.14 -11.16
N HIS A 292 3.89 -33.42 -10.84
CA HIS A 292 5.21 -33.73 -11.36
C HIS A 292 5.71 -35.10 -10.84
N LYS A 293 6.41 -35.82 -11.69
CA LYS A 293 7.06 -37.10 -11.37
C LYS A 293 8.54 -36.95 -11.01
N GLY A 294 9.08 -35.74 -11.13
CA GLY A 294 10.44 -35.36 -10.80
C GLY A 294 10.49 -34.21 -9.82
N GLU A 295 11.67 -33.68 -9.57
CA GLU A 295 11.89 -32.47 -8.80
C GLU A 295 11.47 -31.24 -9.59
N ILE A 296 10.97 -30.23 -8.91
CA ILE A 296 10.66 -28.92 -9.51
C ILE A 296 11.92 -28.07 -9.35
N ASP A 297 12.51 -27.67 -10.47
CA ASP A 297 13.75 -26.92 -10.50
C ASP A 297 13.52 -25.42 -10.41
N GLU A 298 12.40 -24.91 -10.99
CA GLU A 298 12.06 -23.49 -10.95
C GLU A 298 10.54 -23.29 -11.02
N LEU A 299 10.07 -22.17 -10.49
CA LEU A 299 8.69 -21.75 -10.58
C LEU A 299 8.57 -20.23 -10.76
N ALA A 300 7.56 -19.76 -11.47
CA ALA A 300 7.25 -18.35 -11.62
C ALA A 300 5.76 -18.11 -11.81
N TYR A 301 5.27 -16.96 -11.29
CA TYR A 301 3.90 -16.52 -11.54
C TYR A 301 3.73 -16.04 -12.97
N ILE A 302 2.58 -16.42 -13.56
CA ILE A 302 2.15 -15.92 -14.85
C ILE A 302 0.98 -14.96 -14.73
N SER A 303 0.24 -15.02 -13.62
CA SER A 303 -0.76 -14.02 -13.27
C SER A 303 -0.09 -12.68 -12.99
N THR A 304 -0.75 -11.58 -13.37
CA THR A 304 -0.29 -10.23 -13.03
C THR A 304 -0.39 -10.01 -11.52
N ASN A 305 0.64 -9.41 -10.92
CA ASN A 305 0.66 -9.11 -9.48
C ASN A 305 -0.19 -7.87 -9.15
N GLU A 306 -1.43 -7.84 -9.63
CA GLU A 306 -2.37 -6.76 -9.42
C GLU A 306 -3.43 -7.17 -8.39
N TYR A 307 -3.79 -6.22 -7.52
CA TYR A 307 -4.91 -6.41 -6.60
C TYR A 307 -6.22 -6.25 -7.38
N ARG A 308 -6.89 -7.36 -7.64
CA ARG A 308 -8.24 -7.40 -8.23
C ARG A 308 -9.17 -8.12 -7.25
N PHE A 309 -10.41 -7.66 -7.14
CA PHE A 309 -11.42 -8.21 -6.21
C PHE A 309 -12.79 -8.37 -6.91
N ASN A 310 -12.76 -8.69 -8.20
CA ASN A 310 -13.96 -8.83 -9.03
C ASN A 310 -14.46 -10.27 -9.17
N GLY A 311 -13.85 -11.19 -8.41
CA GLY A 311 -14.19 -12.62 -8.44
C GLY A 311 -13.54 -13.39 -9.59
N GLN A 312 -12.69 -12.74 -10.39
CA GLN A 312 -11.92 -13.34 -11.48
C GLN A 312 -10.43 -13.47 -11.12
N GLU A 313 -10.10 -13.27 -9.84
CA GLU A 313 -8.73 -13.36 -9.36
C GLU A 313 -8.24 -14.79 -9.46
N LYS A 314 -7.18 -14.99 -10.22
CA LYS A 314 -6.46 -16.25 -10.30
C LYS A 314 -4.97 -16.00 -10.08
N SER A 315 -4.42 -16.71 -9.10
CA SER A 315 -2.97 -16.82 -8.95
C SER A 315 -2.54 -18.09 -9.69
N VAL A 316 -1.90 -17.88 -10.84
CA VAL A 316 -1.42 -18.97 -11.69
C VAL A 316 0.09 -18.99 -11.69
N VAL A 317 0.67 -20.15 -11.43
CA VAL A 317 2.12 -20.37 -11.50
C VAL A 317 2.44 -21.42 -12.58
N CYS A 318 3.59 -21.23 -13.22
CA CYS A 318 4.20 -22.26 -14.05
C CYS A 318 5.40 -22.86 -13.33
N THR A 319 5.61 -24.14 -13.55
CA THR A 319 6.74 -24.91 -13.02
C THR A 319 7.43 -25.69 -14.12
N VAL A 320 8.74 -25.82 -13.99
CA VAL A 320 9.56 -26.73 -14.78
C VAL A 320 10.14 -27.80 -13.88
N SER A 321 10.31 -28.99 -14.43
CA SER A 321 10.73 -30.14 -13.65
C SER A 321 11.73 -31.02 -14.39
N SER A 322 12.52 -31.74 -13.61
CA SER A 322 13.39 -32.82 -14.10
C SER A 322 12.63 -33.96 -14.79
N ASP A 323 11.29 -34.02 -14.67
CA ASP A 323 10.42 -34.91 -15.44
C ASP A 323 10.20 -34.46 -16.88
N ALA A 324 10.95 -33.43 -17.35
CA ALA A 324 10.90 -32.87 -18.69
C ALA A 324 9.53 -32.33 -19.10
N THR A 325 8.74 -31.83 -18.14
CA THR A 325 7.44 -31.17 -18.40
C THR A 325 7.36 -29.77 -17.83
N VAL A 326 6.66 -28.88 -18.53
CA VAL A 326 6.19 -27.58 -18.06
C VAL A 326 4.74 -27.74 -17.66
N ARG A 327 4.34 -27.21 -16.51
CA ARG A 327 2.94 -27.25 -16.06
C ARG A 327 2.50 -25.92 -15.51
N ALA A 328 1.23 -25.58 -15.74
CA ALA A 328 0.58 -24.44 -15.14
C ALA A 328 -0.47 -24.87 -14.11
N TRP A 329 -0.55 -24.13 -13.00
CA TRP A 329 -1.36 -24.48 -11.83
C TRP A 329 -2.18 -23.28 -11.36
N ASP A 330 -3.46 -23.52 -11.09
CA ASP A 330 -4.32 -22.61 -10.37
C ASP A 330 -4.12 -22.81 -8.87
N LEU A 331 -3.55 -21.83 -8.18
CA LEU A 331 -3.23 -21.94 -6.76
C LEU A 331 -4.47 -21.86 -5.86
N HIS A 332 -5.54 -21.21 -6.31
CA HIS A 332 -6.79 -21.11 -5.56
C HIS A 332 -7.55 -22.43 -5.61
N GLU A 333 -7.75 -22.99 -6.81
CA GLU A 333 -8.43 -24.26 -6.98
C GLU A 333 -7.54 -25.47 -6.61
N GLY A 334 -6.21 -25.30 -6.71
CA GLY A 334 -5.23 -26.37 -6.46
C GLY A 334 -5.22 -27.41 -7.57
N THR A 335 -5.51 -27.00 -8.81
CA THR A 335 -5.65 -27.87 -9.98
C THR A 335 -4.63 -27.51 -11.07
N GLN A 336 -4.26 -28.50 -11.85
CA GLN A 336 -3.46 -28.29 -13.05
C GLN A 336 -4.34 -27.68 -14.15
N ILE A 337 -3.88 -26.59 -14.76
CA ILE A 337 -4.55 -25.95 -15.88
C ILE A 337 -4.16 -26.67 -17.17
N TRP A 338 -2.84 -26.80 -17.43
CA TRP A 338 -2.30 -27.53 -18.57
C TRP A 338 -0.93 -28.14 -18.24
N SER A 339 -0.49 -29.06 -19.07
CA SER A 339 0.85 -29.67 -19.06
C SER A 339 1.37 -29.79 -20.48
N SER A 340 2.65 -29.46 -20.69
CA SER A 340 3.31 -29.69 -21.96
C SER A 340 3.41 -31.18 -22.27
N PRO A 341 3.61 -31.53 -23.55
CA PRO A 341 4.16 -32.83 -23.91
C PRO A 341 5.52 -33.06 -23.25
N LEU A 342 5.93 -34.32 -23.13
CA LEU A 342 7.27 -34.70 -22.66
C LEU A 342 8.34 -34.09 -23.59
N GLN A 343 9.28 -33.35 -23.00
CA GLN A 343 10.36 -32.72 -23.72
C GLN A 343 11.56 -33.67 -23.84
N PRO A 344 12.49 -33.41 -24.80
CA PRO A 344 13.65 -34.29 -25.06
C PRO A 344 14.67 -34.35 -23.92
N ALA A 345 14.65 -33.35 -23.01
CA ALA A 345 15.59 -33.22 -21.90
C ALA A 345 14.91 -32.56 -20.71
N ALA A 346 15.50 -32.69 -19.52
CA ALA A 346 15.03 -32.04 -18.29
C ALA A 346 15.02 -30.53 -18.45
N LEU A 347 13.99 -29.89 -17.89
CA LEU A 347 13.83 -28.43 -17.92
C LEU A 347 14.45 -27.84 -16.67
N VAL A 348 15.32 -26.86 -16.83
CA VAL A 348 16.17 -26.33 -15.73
C VAL A 348 15.86 -24.90 -15.33
N ASN A 349 15.23 -24.11 -16.21
CA ASN A 349 14.91 -22.72 -15.89
C ASN A 349 13.67 -22.25 -16.65
N LEU A 350 12.98 -21.27 -16.09
CA LEU A 350 11.85 -20.61 -16.72
C LEU A 350 11.79 -19.12 -16.38
N VAL A 351 11.27 -18.34 -17.32
CA VAL A 351 10.88 -16.94 -17.09
C VAL A 351 9.49 -16.70 -17.66
N THR A 352 8.77 -15.75 -17.12
CA THR A 352 7.40 -15.44 -17.50
C THR A 352 7.24 -14.00 -17.98
N TYR A 353 6.31 -13.79 -18.92
CA TYR A 353 5.84 -12.48 -19.37
C TYR A 353 4.34 -12.35 -19.04
N PRO A 354 3.97 -11.99 -17.79
CA PRO A 354 2.58 -11.99 -17.36
C PRO A 354 1.65 -11.12 -18.20
N ARG A 355 2.15 -9.98 -18.71
CA ARG A 355 1.35 -9.08 -19.56
C ARG A 355 1.03 -9.67 -20.92
N LEU A 356 1.91 -10.49 -21.46
CA LEU A 356 1.76 -11.15 -22.76
C LEU A 356 1.17 -12.55 -22.64
N GLN A 357 0.99 -13.04 -21.41
CA GLN A 357 0.55 -14.41 -21.12
C GLN A 357 1.44 -15.46 -21.81
N LEU A 358 2.78 -15.31 -21.62
CA LEU A 358 3.78 -16.19 -22.19
C LEU A 358 4.70 -16.76 -21.11
N VAL A 359 5.14 -17.98 -21.32
CA VAL A 359 6.13 -18.69 -20.53
C VAL A 359 7.30 -19.07 -21.43
N VAL A 360 8.52 -18.82 -21.01
CA VAL A 360 9.73 -19.24 -21.72
C VAL A 360 10.51 -20.19 -20.83
N THR A 361 10.88 -21.32 -21.37
CA THR A 361 11.62 -22.37 -20.67
C THR A 361 12.89 -22.73 -21.41
N VAL A 362 13.87 -23.24 -20.68
CA VAL A 362 15.10 -23.79 -21.28
C VAL A 362 15.39 -25.16 -20.65
N ASP A 363 15.84 -26.08 -21.47
CA ASP A 363 16.27 -27.41 -21.05
C ASP A 363 17.79 -27.49 -20.77
N GLU A 364 18.25 -28.59 -20.20
CA GLU A 364 19.66 -28.84 -19.89
C GLU A 364 20.59 -28.87 -21.11
N ARG A 365 20.05 -28.95 -22.32
CA ARG A 365 20.79 -28.93 -23.60
C ARG A 365 20.87 -27.53 -24.20
N GLY A 366 20.11 -26.56 -23.68
CA GLY A 366 20.04 -25.19 -24.20
C GLY A 366 18.93 -24.97 -25.23
N LEU A 367 17.94 -25.85 -25.32
CA LEU A 367 16.76 -25.62 -26.15
C LEU A 367 15.78 -24.71 -25.40
N ILE A 368 15.58 -23.50 -25.93
CA ILE A 368 14.64 -22.51 -25.45
C ILE A 368 13.31 -22.68 -26.16
N LYS A 369 12.20 -22.65 -25.44
CA LYS A 369 10.84 -22.70 -25.98
C LYS A 369 9.92 -21.66 -25.35
N VAL A 370 9.03 -21.11 -26.17
CA VAL A 370 7.96 -20.21 -25.75
C VAL A 370 6.63 -20.94 -25.78
N TRP A 371 5.88 -20.80 -24.66
CA TRP A 371 4.58 -21.45 -24.47
C TRP A 371 3.51 -20.37 -24.22
N LYS A 372 2.32 -20.60 -24.78
CA LYS A 372 1.14 -19.80 -24.43
C LYS A 372 0.65 -20.20 -23.03
N ALA A 373 0.38 -19.21 -22.21
CA ALA A 373 -0.04 -19.44 -20.83
C ALA A 373 -1.46 -20.00 -20.69
N GLU A 374 -2.30 -19.77 -21.68
CA GLU A 374 -3.71 -20.18 -21.65
C GLU A 374 -3.88 -21.69 -21.84
N ASP A 375 -3.17 -22.27 -22.78
CA ASP A 375 -3.37 -23.64 -23.25
C ASP A 375 -2.10 -24.50 -23.25
N GLY A 376 -0.92 -23.91 -22.99
CA GLY A 376 0.36 -24.61 -23.02
C GLY A 376 0.83 -24.99 -24.43
N CYS A 377 0.30 -24.35 -25.49
CA CYS A 377 0.76 -24.58 -26.86
C CYS A 377 2.15 -23.96 -27.09
N GLU A 378 3.04 -24.69 -27.72
CA GLU A 378 4.35 -24.18 -28.13
C GLU A 378 4.18 -23.13 -29.25
N TRP A 379 4.83 -21.96 -29.07
CA TRP A 379 4.81 -20.86 -30.04
C TRP A 379 6.06 -20.84 -30.90
N ALA A 380 7.22 -20.93 -30.26
CA ALA A 380 8.52 -20.84 -30.92
C ALA A 380 9.58 -21.63 -30.17
N SER A 381 10.67 -21.96 -30.86
CA SER A 381 11.84 -22.58 -30.24
C SER A 381 13.13 -22.00 -30.81
N PHE A 382 14.19 -22.00 -29.98
CA PHE A 382 15.54 -21.58 -30.36
C PHE A 382 16.56 -22.44 -29.61
N SER A 383 17.59 -22.91 -30.32
CA SER A 383 18.64 -23.73 -29.72
C SER A 383 19.92 -22.95 -29.52
N LEU A 384 20.38 -22.88 -28.27
CA LEU A 384 21.73 -22.41 -27.96
C LEU A 384 22.77 -23.46 -28.38
N PRO A 385 24.01 -23.06 -28.67
CA PRO A 385 25.08 -24.02 -29.03
C PRO A 385 25.48 -24.92 -27.84
N THR A 386 25.26 -24.46 -26.61
CA THR A 386 25.55 -25.20 -25.37
C THR A 386 24.45 -24.96 -24.37
N TYR A 387 24.49 -25.61 -23.19
CA TYR A 387 23.50 -25.38 -22.14
C TYR A 387 23.46 -23.93 -21.67
N SER A 388 22.29 -23.49 -21.25
CA SER A 388 22.08 -22.14 -20.70
C SER A 388 22.67 -22.03 -19.28
N SER A 389 23.43 -20.97 -19.03
CA SER A 389 23.94 -20.63 -17.69
C SER A 389 23.05 -19.61 -16.96
N ALA A 390 22.30 -18.80 -17.69
CA ALA A 390 21.34 -17.84 -17.16
C ALA A 390 20.27 -17.49 -18.20
N LEU A 391 19.07 -17.21 -17.73
CA LEU A 391 17.92 -16.80 -18.53
C LEU A 391 17.22 -15.63 -17.81
N GLU A 392 17.04 -14.50 -18.50
CA GLU A 392 16.44 -13.29 -17.94
C GLU A 392 15.40 -12.69 -18.90
N ALA A 393 14.24 -12.31 -18.36
CA ALA A 393 13.22 -11.60 -19.10
C ALA A 393 13.46 -10.08 -19.00
N CYS A 394 13.47 -9.40 -20.15
CA CYS A 394 13.63 -7.96 -20.22
C CYS A 394 12.52 -7.34 -21.08
N ASP A 395 11.57 -6.67 -20.47
CA ASP A 395 10.42 -6.03 -21.14
C ASP A 395 10.71 -4.54 -21.31
N ILE A 396 11.20 -4.14 -22.48
CA ILE A 396 11.56 -2.76 -22.81
C ILE A 396 10.49 -2.09 -23.67
N LEU A 397 10.61 -0.77 -23.90
CA LEU A 397 9.63 -0.01 -24.69
C LEU A 397 9.56 -0.49 -26.16
N GLU A 398 10.67 -0.93 -26.71
CA GLU A 398 10.78 -1.46 -28.07
C GLU A 398 10.17 -2.86 -28.23
N GLY A 399 9.89 -3.54 -27.14
CA GLY A 399 9.27 -4.85 -27.09
C GLY A 399 9.89 -5.80 -26.06
N PRO A 400 9.27 -6.94 -25.81
CA PRO A 400 9.78 -7.94 -24.89
C PRO A 400 11.00 -8.66 -25.45
N LEU A 401 12.05 -8.75 -24.64
CA LEU A 401 13.32 -9.41 -24.97
C LEU A 401 13.61 -10.55 -24.01
N LEU A 402 14.26 -11.57 -24.50
CA LEU A 402 14.87 -12.63 -23.73
C LEU A 402 16.39 -12.52 -23.81
N LEU A 403 17.04 -12.51 -22.66
CA LEU A 403 18.48 -12.57 -22.54
C LEU A 403 18.88 -13.96 -22.07
N ALA A 404 19.70 -14.65 -22.83
CA ALA A 404 20.17 -15.98 -22.50
C ALA A 404 21.71 -16.04 -22.57
N ALA A 405 22.34 -16.44 -21.47
CA ALA A 405 23.77 -16.72 -21.44
C ALA A 405 24.02 -18.21 -21.61
N CYS A 406 25.01 -18.56 -22.42
CA CYS A 406 25.44 -19.94 -22.61
C CYS A 406 26.74 -20.24 -21.84
N ALA A 407 27.08 -21.52 -21.72
CA ALA A 407 28.26 -21.96 -20.97
C ALA A 407 29.59 -21.48 -21.59
N GLU A 408 29.59 -21.13 -22.86
CA GLU A 408 30.76 -20.56 -23.55
C GLU A 408 31.00 -19.09 -23.19
N GLY A 409 30.15 -18.49 -22.35
CA GLY A 409 30.24 -17.10 -21.95
C GLY A 409 29.75 -16.09 -22.96
N ALA A 410 28.90 -16.51 -23.90
CA ALA A 410 28.22 -15.63 -24.84
C ALA A 410 26.80 -15.29 -24.35
N LEU A 411 26.39 -14.03 -24.56
CA LEU A 411 25.06 -13.50 -24.30
C LEU A 411 24.29 -13.43 -25.62
N TYR A 412 23.12 -14.03 -25.64
CA TYR A 412 22.16 -14.01 -26.74
C TYR A 412 20.99 -13.11 -26.38
N THR A 413 20.64 -12.19 -27.28
CA THR A 413 19.45 -11.33 -27.17
C THR A 413 18.44 -11.78 -28.22
N LEU A 414 17.26 -12.20 -27.74
CA LEU A 414 16.20 -12.77 -28.59
C LEU A 414 14.92 -11.94 -28.41
N THR A 415 14.14 -11.82 -29.50
CA THR A 415 12.78 -11.28 -29.41
C THR A 415 11.82 -12.30 -28.80
N VAL A 416 10.74 -11.84 -28.15
CA VAL A 416 9.66 -12.70 -27.68
C VAL A 416 8.34 -12.17 -28.27
N PRO A 417 7.48 -13.02 -28.84
CA PRO A 417 7.44 -14.49 -28.80
C PRO A 417 8.23 -15.23 -29.87
N PRO A 418 8.69 -14.61 -31.02
CA PRO A 418 9.17 -15.42 -32.14
C PRO A 418 10.58 -16.01 -31.92
N LEU A 419 11.29 -15.64 -30.86
CA LEU A 419 12.68 -16.04 -30.56
C LEU A 419 13.66 -15.76 -31.71
N GLN A 420 13.49 -14.62 -32.38
CA GLN A 420 14.42 -14.17 -33.38
C GLN A 420 15.69 -13.62 -32.72
N LEU A 421 16.85 -14.09 -33.19
CA LEU A 421 18.14 -13.61 -32.71
C LEU A 421 18.38 -12.18 -33.17
N LEU A 422 18.57 -11.27 -32.22
CA LEU A 422 18.95 -9.86 -32.45
C LEU A 422 20.46 -9.69 -32.36
N SER A 423 21.08 -10.27 -31.34
CA SER A 423 22.53 -10.14 -31.14
C SER A 423 23.14 -11.32 -30.41
N ARG A 424 24.45 -11.49 -30.63
CA ARG A 424 25.31 -12.41 -29.86
C ARG A 424 26.57 -11.66 -29.45
N VAL A 425 26.83 -11.63 -28.16
CA VAL A 425 27.97 -10.90 -27.59
C VAL A 425 28.81 -11.84 -26.74
N SER A 426 30.12 -11.92 -26.97
CA SER A 426 31.02 -12.64 -26.09
C SER A 426 31.34 -11.81 -24.85
N VAL A 427 30.88 -12.25 -23.68
CA VAL A 427 30.99 -11.51 -22.41
C VAL A 427 32.19 -12.00 -21.60
N PHE A 428 32.24 -13.29 -21.29
CA PHE A 428 33.30 -13.95 -20.54
C PHE A 428 33.69 -15.28 -21.21
N PRO A 429 34.59 -15.27 -22.20
CA PRO A 429 34.91 -16.48 -22.96
C PRO A 429 35.23 -17.66 -22.06
N SER A 430 34.62 -18.80 -22.33
CA SER A 430 34.77 -20.08 -21.61
C SER A 430 34.38 -20.05 -20.11
N ASN A 431 33.60 -19.06 -19.68
CA ASN A 431 33.14 -18.97 -18.30
C ASN A 431 31.60 -18.90 -18.24
N ARG A 432 31.03 -19.54 -17.20
CA ARG A 432 29.60 -19.45 -16.93
C ARG A 432 29.25 -18.02 -16.51
N THR A 433 28.29 -17.44 -17.21
CA THR A 433 27.83 -16.07 -16.98
C THR A 433 26.51 -16.08 -16.24
N SER A 434 26.42 -15.36 -15.11
CA SER A 434 25.15 -15.00 -14.47
C SER A 434 24.66 -13.65 -14.98
N LEU A 435 23.37 -13.49 -15.11
CA LEU A 435 22.70 -12.28 -15.61
C LEU A 435 21.72 -11.75 -14.58
N LEU A 436 21.56 -10.42 -14.53
CA LEU A 436 20.52 -9.75 -13.76
C LEU A 436 20.09 -8.49 -14.51
N CYS A 437 18.82 -8.40 -14.89
CA CYS A 437 18.24 -7.19 -15.46
C CYS A 437 17.86 -6.19 -14.34
N SER A 438 18.10 -4.90 -14.58
CA SER A 438 17.64 -3.85 -13.67
C SER A 438 16.11 -3.72 -13.69
N PRO A 439 15.48 -3.26 -12.58
CA PRO A 439 14.04 -3.04 -12.51
C PRO A 439 13.51 -2.03 -13.53
N ASP A 440 14.33 -1.01 -13.90
CA ASP A 440 14.04 0.00 -14.91
C ASP A 440 14.30 -0.48 -16.35
N ARG A 441 14.82 -1.71 -16.52
CA ARG A 441 15.11 -2.36 -17.82
C ARG A 441 16.18 -1.66 -18.65
N GLN A 442 16.91 -0.69 -18.11
CA GLN A 442 17.98 0.02 -18.82
C GLN A 442 19.32 -0.69 -18.76
N TRP A 443 19.52 -1.59 -17.78
CA TRP A 443 20.79 -2.18 -17.47
C TRP A 443 20.75 -3.70 -17.38
N VAL A 444 21.80 -4.33 -17.86
CA VAL A 444 22.04 -5.78 -17.74
C VAL A 444 23.39 -5.98 -17.06
N PHE A 445 23.35 -6.51 -15.85
CA PHE A 445 24.55 -6.93 -15.13
C PHE A 445 24.91 -8.35 -15.51
N ALA A 446 26.19 -8.56 -15.85
CA ALA A 446 26.75 -9.85 -16.16
C ALA A 446 28.00 -10.10 -15.29
N SER A 447 28.07 -11.25 -14.66
CA SER A 447 29.23 -11.66 -13.86
C SER A 447 29.54 -13.12 -14.03
N THR A 448 30.78 -13.48 -13.70
CA THR A 448 31.21 -14.86 -13.56
C THR A 448 31.71 -15.11 -12.15
N GLN A 449 31.39 -16.27 -11.59
CA GLN A 449 31.69 -16.55 -10.18
C GLN A 449 33.16 -16.90 -9.97
N ASN A 450 33.73 -16.40 -8.87
CA ASN A 450 35.09 -16.72 -8.40
C ASN A 450 36.19 -16.53 -9.45
N SER A 451 36.05 -15.55 -10.32
CA SER A 451 37.02 -15.19 -11.35
C SER A 451 37.58 -13.79 -11.09
N ASP A 452 38.83 -13.58 -11.45
CA ASP A 452 39.49 -12.27 -11.43
C ASP A 452 38.94 -11.31 -12.51
N LEU A 453 38.03 -11.80 -13.35
CA LEU A 453 37.35 -10.96 -14.35
C LEU A 453 36.29 -10.10 -13.67
N GLY A 454 36.46 -8.78 -13.75
CA GLY A 454 35.48 -7.84 -13.24
C GLY A 454 34.11 -7.97 -13.92
N PRO A 455 33.01 -7.83 -13.15
CA PRO A 455 31.67 -7.92 -13.72
C PRO A 455 31.39 -6.74 -14.66
N LYS A 456 30.57 -7.00 -15.66
CA LYS A 456 30.23 -6.04 -16.72
C LYS A 456 28.79 -5.57 -16.57
N VAL A 457 28.55 -4.30 -16.85
CA VAL A 457 27.20 -3.72 -16.95
C VAL A 457 27.00 -3.18 -18.33
N PHE A 458 25.98 -3.70 -19.02
CA PHE A 458 25.60 -3.31 -20.37
C PHE A 458 24.41 -2.33 -20.31
N HIS A 459 24.41 -1.39 -21.25
CA HIS A 459 23.20 -0.63 -21.54
C HIS A 459 22.29 -1.46 -22.44
N THR A 460 21.06 -1.75 -22.01
CA THR A 460 20.18 -2.74 -22.67
C THR A 460 19.94 -2.44 -24.14
N LEU A 461 19.70 -1.18 -24.49
CA LEU A 461 19.44 -0.80 -25.89
C LEU A 461 20.63 -1.07 -26.82
N SER A 462 21.87 -1.06 -26.31
CA SER A 462 23.04 -1.38 -27.12
C SER A 462 23.16 -2.87 -27.48
N LEU A 463 22.39 -3.74 -26.80
CA LEU A 463 22.33 -5.16 -27.08
C LEU A 463 21.36 -5.51 -28.23
N LEU A 464 20.55 -4.54 -28.71
CA LEU A 464 19.55 -4.81 -29.75
C LEU A 464 20.16 -4.96 -31.13
N CYS A 465 21.09 -4.10 -31.50
CA CYS A 465 21.69 -4.05 -32.81
C CYS A 465 23.19 -3.75 -32.73
N PRO A 466 24.02 -4.62 -32.15
CA PRO A 466 25.46 -4.43 -32.20
C PRO A 466 25.93 -4.68 -33.65
N SER A 467 26.71 -3.75 -34.23
CA SER A 467 27.42 -3.92 -35.48
C SER A 467 28.91 -4.15 -35.23
N GLU A 468 29.65 -4.62 -36.27
CA GLU A 468 31.10 -4.74 -36.12
C GLU A 468 31.77 -3.39 -35.85
N ASP A 469 31.16 -2.29 -36.31
CA ASP A 469 31.66 -0.92 -36.14
C ASP A 469 31.18 -0.29 -34.82
N GLU A 470 30.06 -0.77 -34.22
CA GLU A 470 29.51 -0.29 -32.94
C GLU A 470 29.26 -1.49 -31.99
N PRO A 471 30.27 -1.89 -31.21
CA PRO A 471 30.09 -2.92 -30.19
C PRO A 471 29.14 -2.45 -29.08
N PRO A 472 28.47 -3.38 -28.36
CA PRO A 472 27.56 -3.01 -27.28
C PRO A 472 28.27 -2.18 -26.22
N VAL A 473 27.57 -1.16 -25.72
CA VAL A 473 28.09 -0.25 -24.71
C VAL A 473 28.05 -0.96 -23.36
N TYR A 474 29.21 -1.14 -22.75
CA TYR A 474 29.33 -1.69 -21.40
C TYR A 474 30.43 -1.00 -20.61
N THR A 475 30.40 -1.18 -19.30
CA THR A 475 31.49 -0.84 -18.37
C THR A 475 31.82 -2.01 -17.51
N THR A 476 33.09 -2.12 -17.09
CA THR A 476 33.53 -3.12 -16.13
C THR A 476 33.61 -2.47 -14.75
N LEU A 477 32.99 -3.09 -13.75
CA LEU A 477 33.09 -2.58 -12.37
C LEU A 477 34.48 -2.92 -11.78
N PRO A 478 35.02 -2.03 -10.94
CA PRO A 478 36.35 -2.20 -10.36
C PRO A 478 36.32 -3.14 -9.14
N VAL A 479 35.81 -4.35 -9.32
CA VAL A 479 35.73 -5.39 -8.30
C VAL A 479 36.01 -6.75 -8.92
N GLU A 480 36.65 -7.62 -8.17
CA GLU A 480 37.03 -8.98 -8.57
C GLU A 480 36.36 -10.01 -7.68
N LEU A 481 36.46 -11.27 -8.01
CA LEU A 481 35.93 -12.39 -7.22
C LEU A 481 34.48 -12.17 -6.76
N THR A 482 33.65 -11.72 -7.70
CA THR A 482 32.23 -11.45 -7.46
C THR A 482 31.48 -12.73 -7.10
N SER A 483 30.69 -12.69 -6.01
CA SER A 483 29.92 -13.84 -5.55
C SER A 483 28.41 -13.67 -5.72
N ARG A 484 27.89 -12.50 -5.44
CA ARG A 484 26.44 -12.19 -5.54
C ARG A 484 26.22 -10.74 -5.96
N ALA A 485 25.08 -10.47 -6.60
CA ALA A 485 24.64 -9.12 -6.90
C ALA A 485 23.12 -9.00 -6.79
N CYS A 486 22.61 -7.79 -6.58
CA CYS A 486 21.19 -7.48 -6.64
C CYS A 486 20.94 -6.02 -7.01
N TRP A 487 19.84 -5.76 -7.71
CA TRP A 487 19.36 -4.42 -8.02
C TRP A 487 18.43 -3.89 -6.94
N ALA A 488 18.47 -2.58 -6.69
CA ALA A 488 17.48 -1.93 -5.83
C ALA A 488 16.12 -1.85 -6.54
N PRO A 489 15.01 -2.32 -5.93
CA PRO A 489 13.73 -2.46 -6.64
C PRO A 489 12.99 -1.14 -6.86
N ALA A 490 13.34 -0.06 -6.19
CA ALA A 490 12.47 1.12 -6.08
C ALA A 490 12.83 2.29 -6.97
N GLU A 491 14.11 2.49 -7.33
CA GLU A 491 14.54 3.70 -8.07
C GLU A 491 15.91 3.50 -8.70
N ALA A 492 16.23 4.38 -9.65
CA ALA A 492 17.52 4.58 -10.30
C ALA A 492 18.42 3.34 -10.38
N ALA A 493 19.20 3.19 -11.36
CA ALA A 493 20.09 2.07 -11.62
C ALA A 493 21.11 1.84 -10.49
N ARG A 494 20.61 1.42 -9.31
CA ARG A 494 21.43 1.13 -8.13
C ARG A 494 21.69 -0.36 -8.01
N LEU A 495 22.95 -0.73 -8.14
CA LEU A 495 23.43 -2.11 -8.11
C LEU A 495 24.29 -2.33 -6.86
N THR A 496 24.00 -3.40 -6.13
CA THR A 496 24.83 -3.85 -5.01
C THR A 496 25.50 -5.16 -5.39
N VAL A 497 26.81 -5.21 -5.21
CA VAL A 497 27.67 -6.36 -5.55
C VAL A 497 28.42 -6.82 -4.31
N MET A 498 28.40 -8.11 -4.04
CA MET A 498 29.22 -8.77 -3.03
C MET A 498 30.42 -9.42 -3.70
N HIS A 499 31.61 -9.07 -3.24
CA HIS A 499 32.88 -9.51 -3.79
C HIS A 499 33.90 -9.76 -2.67
N ARG A 500 35.05 -10.24 -3.00
CA ARG A 500 36.17 -10.37 -2.05
C ARG A 500 37.08 -9.16 -2.13
N ASN A 501 37.74 -8.82 -1.03
CA ASN A 501 38.79 -7.79 -1.03
C ASN A 501 40.03 -8.27 -1.80
N ASP A 502 40.97 -7.36 -2.08
CA ASP A 502 42.22 -7.64 -2.83
C ASP A 502 43.05 -8.76 -2.23
N ASN A 503 42.95 -9.00 -0.92
CA ASN A 503 43.60 -10.11 -0.24
C ASN A 503 42.80 -11.42 -0.31
N GLY A 504 41.64 -11.45 -0.93
CA GLY A 504 40.78 -12.62 -1.11
C GLY A 504 40.15 -13.19 0.17
N MET A 505 40.41 -12.58 1.33
CA MET A 505 40.06 -13.12 2.65
C MET A 505 38.68 -12.67 3.16
N GLN A 506 38.32 -11.42 2.92
CA GLN A 506 37.09 -10.83 3.48
C GLN A 506 36.07 -10.53 2.41
N LEU A 507 34.78 -10.66 2.76
CA LEU A 507 33.68 -10.31 1.91
C LEU A 507 33.35 -8.82 2.08
N VAL A 508 33.21 -8.14 0.94
CA VAL A 508 32.89 -6.73 0.82
C VAL A 508 31.56 -6.60 0.07
N VAL A 509 30.73 -5.70 0.52
CA VAL A 509 29.49 -5.32 -0.18
C VAL A 509 29.64 -3.89 -0.66
N THR A 510 29.60 -3.69 -1.98
CA THR A 510 29.75 -2.37 -2.60
C THR A 510 28.52 -2.04 -3.41
N THR A 511 28.01 -0.83 -3.22
CA THR A 511 26.82 -0.31 -3.93
C THR A 511 27.23 0.77 -4.91
N TYR A 512 26.79 0.62 -6.15
CA TYR A 512 27.04 1.53 -7.26
C TYR A 512 25.73 2.17 -7.74
N GLU A 513 25.84 3.39 -8.22
CA GLU A 513 24.79 4.08 -9.00
C GLU A 513 25.28 4.24 -10.43
N LEU A 514 24.38 3.96 -11.38
CA LEU A 514 24.69 3.97 -12.80
C LEU A 514 23.90 5.08 -13.50
N GLU A 515 24.56 5.79 -14.39
CA GLU A 515 23.94 6.83 -15.20
C GLU A 515 24.39 6.69 -16.66
N ALA A 516 23.43 6.78 -17.60
CA ALA A 516 23.74 6.83 -19.04
C ALA A 516 23.84 8.27 -19.49
N LYS A 517 25.04 8.71 -19.86
CA LYS A 517 25.28 10.04 -20.42
C LYS A 517 25.30 9.98 -21.94
N LYS A 518 24.30 10.59 -22.58
CA LYS A 518 24.27 10.73 -24.05
C LYS A 518 25.15 11.90 -24.47
N THR A 519 26.21 11.62 -25.21
CA THR A 519 26.97 12.59 -25.99
C THR A 519 26.51 12.51 -27.45
N ARG A 520 26.78 13.52 -28.30
CA ARG A 520 26.18 13.65 -29.67
C ARG A 520 26.14 12.35 -30.50
N ASN A 521 27.11 11.44 -30.33
CA ASN A 521 27.20 10.17 -31.09
C ASN A 521 27.50 8.93 -30.23
N ARG A 522 27.50 9.02 -28.90
CA ARG A 522 27.87 7.90 -28.03
C ARG A 522 27.12 7.96 -26.70
N VAL A 523 26.79 6.79 -26.17
CA VAL A 523 26.30 6.62 -24.80
C VAL A 523 27.48 6.16 -23.95
N ASP A 524 27.86 6.94 -22.95
CA ASP A 524 28.86 6.58 -21.96
C ASP A 524 28.16 6.18 -20.64
N ILE A 525 28.65 5.11 -20.01
CA ILE A 525 28.13 4.64 -18.73
C ILE A 525 28.99 5.21 -17.60
N LEU A 526 28.40 6.07 -16.80
CA LEU A 526 29.01 6.59 -15.58
C LEU A 526 28.68 5.63 -14.41
N VAL A 527 29.69 5.27 -13.66
CA VAL A 527 29.56 4.43 -12.47
C VAL A 527 30.07 5.22 -11.27
N GLN A 528 29.20 5.43 -10.29
CA GLN A 528 29.55 6.09 -9.04
C GLN A 528 29.41 5.09 -7.88
N GLN A 529 30.47 4.90 -7.13
CA GLN A 529 30.39 4.13 -5.88
C GLN A 529 29.70 4.97 -4.81
N ILE A 530 28.59 4.47 -4.30
CA ILE A 530 27.79 5.11 -3.24
C ILE A 530 28.34 4.73 -1.85
N ALA A 531 28.57 3.45 -1.64
CA ALA A 531 29.01 2.92 -0.37
C ALA A 531 29.76 1.59 -0.55
N SER A 532 30.61 1.28 0.42
CA SER A 532 31.28 -0.01 0.52
C SER A 532 31.50 -0.34 1.99
N PHE A 533 31.26 -1.58 2.38
CA PHE A 533 31.50 -2.05 3.75
C PHE A 533 31.93 -3.51 3.79
N LEU A 534 32.64 -3.87 4.84
CA LEU A 534 33.10 -5.23 5.11
C LEU A 534 32.00 -5.99 5.87
N LEU A 535 31.75 -7.23 5.48
CA LEU A 535 30.91 -8.12 6.27
C LEU A 535 31.68 -8.62 7.50
N PRO A 536 31.01 -8.86 8.64
CA PRO A 536 31.63 -9.40 9.83
C PRO A 536 32.32 -10.77 9.58
N ASP A 537 33.52 -10.97 10.07
CA ASP A 537 34.26 -12.24 9.91
C ASP A 537 33.56 -13.44 10.56
N THR A 538 32.67 -13.18 11.53
CA THR A 538 31.85 -14.20 12.18
C THR A 538 30.68 -14.68 11.34
N MET A 539 30.36 -13.98 10.27
CA MET A 539 29.26 -14.31 9.39
C MET A 539 29.68 -15.34 8.35
N MET A 540 28.91 -16.43 8.23
CA MET A 540 29.14 -17.39 7.14
C MET A 540 28.87 -16.71 5.79
N PRO A 541 29.57 -17.10 4.72
CA PRO A 541 29.36 -16.51 3.40
C PRO A 541 27.87 -16.52 3.00
N PRO A 542 27.27 -15.36 2.72
CA PRO A 542 25.87 -15.28 2.34
C PRO A 542 25.57 -16.04 1.05
N GLN A 543 24.50 -16.85 1.09
CA GLN A 543 24.06 -17.66 -0.03
C GLN A 543 23.04 -16.94 -0.91
N LEU A 544 22.25 -16.03 -0.33
CA LEU A 544 21.25 -15.23 -1.04
C LEU A 544 21.44 -13.75 -0.68
N MET A 545 21.21 -12.90 -1.67
CA MET A 545 21.23 -11.46 -1.52
C MET A 545 20.09 -10.84 -2.33
N LYS A 546 19.28 -10.04 -1.68
CA LYS A 546 18.21 -9.23 -2.27
C LYS A 546 18.23 -7.83 -1.66
N SER A 547 17.55 -6.87 -2.26
CA SER A 547 17.41 -5.54 -1.70
C SER A 547 15.93 -5.13 -1.56
N HIS A 548 15.68 -4.17 -0.65
CA HIS A 548 14.37 -3.57 -0.45
C HIS A 548 14.48 -2.05 -0.46
N GLY A 549 13.61 -1.40 -1.24
CA GLY A 549 13.74 0.04 -1.45
C GLY A 549 15.09 0.40 -2.08
N SER A 550 15.63 1.54 -1.69
CA SER A 550 16.95 2.03 -2.13
C SER A 550 18.05 1.90 -1.08
N GLN A 551 17.73 1.49 0.15
CA GLN A 551 18.63 1.61 1.31
C GLN A 551 18.89 0.31 2.06
N VAL A 552 18.13 -0.76 1.85
CA VAL A 552 18.23 -1.98 2.64
C VAL A 552 18.68 -3.16 1.79
N ILE A 553 19.65 -3.90 2.31
CA ILE A 553 20.18 -5.14 1.74
C ILE A 553 19.82 -6.28 2.69
N LEU A 554 19.26 -7.35 2.16
CA LEU A 554 18.94 -8.58 2.88
C LEU A 554 19.92 -9.66 2.46
N LEU A 555 20.57 -10.26 3.45
CA LEU A 555 21.53 -11.34 3.28
C LEU A 555 21.03 -12.59 4.01
N VAL A 556 21.15 -13.73 3.39
CA VAL A 556 20.90 -15.03 4.01
C VAL A 556 22.23 -15.73 4.23
N SER A 557 22.52 -16.05 5.48
CA SER A 557 23.72 -16.74 5.93
C SER A 557 23.32 -18.00 6.72
N GLY A 558 23.38 -19.17 6.09
CA GLY A 558 22.90 -20.41 6.70
C GLY A 558 21.40 -20.38 7.04
N SER A 559 21.05 -20.43 8.31
CA SER A 559 19.66 -20.34 8.82
C SER A 559 19.25 -18.93 9.24
N GLU A 560 20.14 -17.94 9.05
CA GLU A 560 19.95 -16.58 9.52
C GLU A 560 19.62 -15.62 8.37
N LEU A 561 18.65 -14.72 8.59
CA LEU A 561 18.33 -13.59 7.72
C LEU A 561 18.84 -12.31 8.38
N VAL A 562 19.80 -11.63 7.73
CA VAL A 562 20.42 -10.41 8.25
C VAL A 562 20.15 -9.24 7.33
N LEU A 563 19.83 -8.09 7.91
CA LEU A 563 19.56 -6.85 7.20
C LEU A 563 20.64 -5.82 7.48
N PHE A 564 21.14 -5.22 6.41
CA PHE A 564 22.06 -4.10 6.46
C PHE A 564 21.51 -2.89 5.69
N THR A 565 21.93 -1.70 6.08
CA THR A 565 21.83 -0.55 5.18
C THR A 565 22.91 -0.64 4.11
N VAL A 566 22.77 0.10 3.02
CA VAL A 566 23.82 0.21 1.98
C VAL A 566 25.16 0.72 2.52
N HIS A 567 25.15 1.38 3.69
CA HIS A 567 26.34 1.87 4.39
C HIS A 567 26.91 0.90 5.44
N GLY A 568 26.38 -0.31 5.55
CA GLY A 568 26.89 -1.35 6.44
C GLY A 568 26.36 -1.32 7.88
N LEU A 569 25.37 -0.48 8.19
CA LEU A 569 24.70 -0.54 9.49
C LEU A 569 23.76 -1.76 9.53
N GLN A 570 24.01 -2.67 10.44
CA GLN A 570 23.12 -3.80 10.68
C GLN A 570 21.82 -3.32 11.33
N LEU A 571 20.70 -3.57 10.66
CA LEU A 571 19.36 -3.17 11.11
C LEU A 571 18.69 -4.26 11.94
N ALA A 572 18.84 -5.51 11.55
CA ALA A 572 18.24 -6.66 12.21
C ALA A 572 18.94 -7.96 11.82
N ALA A 573 18.78 -8.99 12.67
CA ALA A 573 19.15 -10.36 12.40
C ALA A 573 18.05 -11.28 12.94
N PHE A 574 17.62 -12.24 12.14
CA PHE A 574 16.55 -13.19 12.47
C PHE A 574 17.06 -14.61 12.34
N GLN A 575 16.99 -15.37 13.42
CA GLN A 575 17.36 -16.78 13.46
C GLN A 575 16.12 -17.64 13.73
N ASP A 576 15.09 -17.45 12.91
CA ASP A 576 13.80 -18.10 13.08
C ASP A 576 13.76 -19.52 12.48
N HIS A 577 14.69 -19.85 11.57
CA HIS A 577 14.82 -21.15 10.96
C HIS A 577 15.80 -22.06 11.72
N GLN A 578 15.47 -23.34 11.79
CA GLN A 578 16.33 -24.36 12.43
C GLN A 578 17.32 -25.03 11.47
N ARG A 579 17.08 -24.88 10.17
CA ARG A 579 17.93 -25.39 9.08
C ARG A 579 18.22 -24.29 8.07
N PRO A 580 19.19 -24.49 7.17
CA PRO A 580 19.54 -23.48 6.18
C PRO A 580 18.34 -22.99 5.38
N ILE A 581 18.30 -21.68 5.13
CA ILE A 581 17.33 -21.03 4.26
C ILE A 581 17.70 -21.37 2.81
N THR A 582 16.71 -21.79 2.04
CA THR A 582 16.89 -22.26 0.66
C THR A 582 16.55 -21.22 -0.37
N SER A 583 15.50 -20.42 -0.10
CA SER A 583 15.04 -19.36 -1.01
C SER A 583 14.48 -18.18 -0.22
N MET A 584 14.46 -17.01 -0.85
CA MET A 584 13.95 -15.78 -0.26
C MET A 584 13.21 -14.97 -1.32
N TRP A 585 11.97 -14.63 -1.02
CA TRP A 585 11.19 -13.67 -1.78
C TRP A 585 11.08 -12.34 -1.05
N VAL A 586 11.29 -11.23 -1.75
CA VAL A 586 11.24 -9.88 -1.18
C VAL A 586 10.27 -9.03 -1.98
N GLY A 587 9.22 -8.55 -1.33
CA GLY A 587 8.22 -7.65 -1.87
C GLY A 587 8.16 -6.30 -1.15
N GLN A 588 7.24 -5.44 -1.58
CA GLN A 588 7.06 -4.10 -0.99
C GLN A 588 6.53 -4.13 0.45
N THR A 589 5.75 -5.15 0.81
CA THR A 589 5.07 -5.24 2.11
C THR A 589 5.63 -6.33 3.00
N ARG A 590 6.23 -7.37 2.42
CA ARG A 590 6.67 -8.56 3.14
C ARG A 590 7.93 -9.18 2.55
N VAL A 591 8.59 -9.99 3.38
CA VAL A 591 9.69 -10.88 3.01
C VAL A 591 9.28 -12.29 3.42
N ILE A 592 9.57 -13.25 2.58
CA ILE A 592 9.27 -14.67 2.86
C ILE A 592 10.53 -15.47 2.63
N THR A 593 10.88 -16.32 3.59
CA THR A 593 12.00 -17.24 3.49
C THR A 593 11.52 -18.67 3.58
N SER A 594 12.13 -19.55 2.82
CA SER A 594 11.89 -21.00 2.86
C SER A 594 13.11 -21.74 3.39
N SER A 595 12.90 -22.89 4.02
CA SER A 595 13.99 -23.67 4.62
C SER A 595 13.74 -25.17 4.57
N PHE A 596 14.84 -25.93 4.72
CA PHE A 596 14.77 -27.38 4.93
C PHE A 596 14.15 -27.81 6.26
N ASP A 597 13.76 -26.87 7.13
CA ASP A 597 12.99 -27.16 8.35
C ASP A 597 11.48 -27.31 8.11
N LEU A 598 11.05 -27.37 6.84
CA LEU A 598 9.64 -27.46 6.41
C LEU A 598 8.78 -26.25 6.83
N SER A 599 9.39 -25.09 7.02
CA SER A 599 8.65 -23.86 7.30
C SER A 599 8.93 -22.78 6.25
N LEU A 600 7.91 -21.96 6.00
CA LEU A 600 8.03 -20.66 5.36
C LEU A 600 7.86 -19.61 6.46
N ARG A 601 8.82 -18.72 6.62
CA ARG A 601 8.75 -17.60 7.56
C ARG A 601 8.33 -16.34 6.84
N VAL A 602 7.37 -15.63 7.41
CA VAL A 602 6.83 -14.38 6.86
C VAL A 602 7.20 -13.23 7.78
N TYR A 603 7.83 -12.23 7.20
CA TYR A 603 8.22 -11.00 7.84
C TYR A 603 7.51 -9.84 7.16
N LEU A 604 7.14 -8.80 7.91
CA LEU A 604 6.43 -7.63 7.40
C LEU A 604 7.24 -6.35 7.60
N TRP A 605 7.21 -5.49 6.61
CA TRP A 605 7.78 -4.16 6.69
C TRP A 605 6.88 -3.21 7.48
N SER A 606 7.44 -2.53 8.50
CA SER A 606 6.74 -1.47 9.22
C SER A 606 6.78 -0.16 8.44
N LYS A 607 5.63 0.54 8.39
CA LYS A 607 5.48 1.80 7.63
C LYS A 607 5.79 3.06 8.45
N ASP A 608 6.08 2.94 9.75
CA ASP A 608 6.06 4.09 10.67
C ASP A 608 7.44 4.73 10.94
N ASN A 609 8.53 4.23 10.38
CA ASN A 609 9.88 4.69 10.68
C ASN A 609 10.59 5.31 9.46
N LYS A 610 11.58 6.19 9.73
CA LYS A 610 12.46 6.78 8.70
C LYS A 610 13.25 5.73 7.93
N LEU A 611 13.64 4.63 8.61
CA LEU A 611 14.23 3.44 8.00
C LEU A 611 13.22 2.30 8.05
N PRO A 612 13.08 1.49 7.01
CA PRO A 612 12.19 0.35 7.02
C PRO A 612 12.64 -0.66 8.08
N VAL A 613 11.69 -1.05 8.95
CA VAL A 613 11.91 -2.06 9.99
C VAL A 613 11.18 -3.31 9.59
N LEU A 614 11.89 -4.43 9.55
CA LEU A 614 11.32 -5.74 9.31
C LEU A 614 10.94 -6.39 10.66
N ARG A 615 9.79 -7.05 10.71
CA ARG A 615 9.32 -7.80 11.89
C ARG A 615 8.96 -9.21 11.50
N SER A 616 9.42 -10.19 12.28
CA SER A 616 8.97 -11.57 12.17
C SER A 616 7.50 -11.66 12.62
N CYS A 617 6.63 -12.25 11.81
CA CYS A 617 5.19 -12.25 12.07
C CYS A 617 4.65 -13.65 12.32
N TYR A 618 4.80 -14.56 11.37
CA TYR A 618 4.26 -15.91 11.49
C TYR A 618 5.01 -16.89 10.57
N HIS A 619 4.70 -18.16 10.73
CA HIS A 619 5.23 -19.21 9.88
C HIS A 619 4.10 -20.08 9.32
N LEU A 620 4.35 -20.59 8.12
CA LEU A 620 3.49 -21.55 7.43
C LEU A 620 4.24 -22.87 7.38
N LEU A 621 3.54 -23.95 7.71
CA LEU A 621 4.15 -25.28 7.79
C LEU A 621 3.88 -26.08 6.52
N GLY A 622 4.89 -26.81 6.07
CA GLY A 622 4.78 -27.83 5.03
C GLY A 622 4.20 -29.15 5.54
N GLY A 623 4.45 -30.22 4.82
CA GLY A 623 4.05 -31.55 5.18
C GLY A 623 4.84 -32.14 6.36
N SER A 624 4.67 -33.44 6.60
CA SER A 624 5.40 -34.15 7.63
C SER A 624 6.83 -34.48 7.19
N HIS A 625 7.81 -34.35 8.10
CA HIS A 625 9.20 -34.79 7.91
C HIS A 625 9.34 -36.27 7.49
N ARG A 626 8.30 -37.06 7.71
CA ARG A 626 8.28 -38.45 7.25
C ARG A 626 8.32 -38.58 5.73
N TRP A 627 7.78 -37.58 5.01
CA TRP A 627 7.58 -37.64 3.56
C TRP A 627 8.30 -36.53 2.80
N ALA A 628 8.72 -35.47 3.49
CA ALA A 628 9.27 -34.26 2.91
C ALA A 628 10.64 -33.94 3.53
N SER A 629 11.56 -33.46 2.68
CA SER A 629 12.92 -33.07 3.09
C SER A 629 13.04 -31.58 3.37
N GLY A 630 12.12 -30.76 2.90
CA GLY A 630 12.11 -29.32 3.14
C GLY A 630 11.51 -28.52 1.98
N PHE A 631 11.46 -27.21 2.14
CA PHE A 631 11.14 -26.30 1.04
C PHE A 631 12.42 -25.95 0.27
N THR A 632 12.37 -25.95 -1.06
CA THR A 632 13.47 -25.56 -1.94
C THR A 632 13.31 -24.15 -2.50
N HIS A 633 12.08 -23.76 -2.86
CA HIS A 633 11.77 -22.47 -3.47
C HIS A 633 10.53 -21.85 -2.81
N VAL A 634 10.46 -20.52 -2.84
CA VAL A 634 9.27 -19.76 -2.45
C VAL A 634 9.08 -18.57 -3.36
N GLU A 635 7.84 -18.39 -3.81
CA GLU A 635 7.39 -17.23 -4.56
C GLU A 635 6.07 -16.71 -4.00
N SER A 636 5.73 -15.45 -4.27
CA SER A 636 4.51 -14.84 -3.77
C SER A 636 4.00 -13.75 -4.70
N ASP A 637 2.69 -13.69 -4.84
CA ASP A 637 1.99 -12.57 -5.45
C ASP A 637 1.16 -11.79 -4.41
N SER A 638 0.25 -10.94 -4.88
CA SER A 638 -0.63 -10.14 -4.01
C SER A 638 -1.62 -10.98 -3.19
N MET A 639 -1.96 -12.20 -3.65
CA MET A 639 -3.06 -13.02 -3.10
C MET A 639 -2.62 -14.35 -2.53
N SER A 640 -1.40 -14.78 -2.81
CA SER A 640 -0.93 -16.12 -2.45
C SER A 640 0.56 -16.19 -2.14
N ILE A 641 0.93 -17.25 -1.44
CA ILE A 641 2.31 -17.69 -1.24
C ILE A 641 2.37 -19.12 -1.76
N VAL A 642 3.38 -19.44 -2.53
CA VAL A 642 3.62 -20.81 -3.00
C VAL A 642 5.03 -21.25 -2.66
N GLY A 643 5.17 -22.43 -2.10
CA GLY A 643 6.47 -23.07 -1.83
C GLY A 643 6.59 -24.39 -2.57
N VAL A 644 7.78 -24.73 -3.01
CA VAL A 644 8.14 -26.03 -3.55
C VAL A 644 8.62 -26.91 -2.39
N GLU A 645 7.86 -27.95 -2.07
CA GLU A 645 8.21 -28.94 -1.05
C GLU A 645 8.84 -30.15 -1.70
N ALA A 646 10.14 -30.36 -1.48
CA ALA A 646 10.86 -31.53 -1.94
C ALA A 646 10.48 -32.76 -1.09
N ARG A 647 10.28 -33.90 -1.74
CA ARG A 647 9.96 -35.17 -1.10
C ARG A 647 11.13 -36.14 -1.08
N ASN A 648 11.15 -36.98 -0.07
CA ASN A 648 12.24 -37.98 0.11
C ASN A 648 12.35 -39.01 -1.02
N ILE A 649 11.37 -39.06 -1.91
CA ILE A 649 11.33 -39.97 -3.07
C ILE A 649 11.83 -39.33 -4.37
N GLY A 650 12.49 -38.14 -4.31
CA GLY A 650 12.98 -37.44 -5.51
C GLY A 650 11.90 -36.78 -6.36
N THR A 651 10.78 -36.42 -5.75
CA THR A 651 9.69 -35.65 -6.38
C THR A 651 9.44 -34.37 -5.59
N SER A 652 8.75 -33.42 -6.22
CA SER A 652 8.33 -32.19 -5.55
C SER A 652 6.82 -31.99 -5.65
N ILE A 653 6.26 -31.28 -4.67
CA ILE A 653 4.89 -30.78 -4.71
C ILE A 653 4.86 -29.28 -4.45
N LEU A 654 3.80 -28.63 -4.91
CA LEU A 654 3.53 -27.23 -4.56
C LEU A 654 2.69 -27.16 -3.28
N ARG A 655 3.07 -26.29 -2.38
CA ARG A 655 2.26 -25.85 -1.25
C ARG A 655 1.75 -24.45 -1.53
N SER A 656 0.46 -24.35 -1.75
CA SER A 656 -0.22 -23.08 -1.95
C SER A 656 -0.88 -22.61 -0.66
N TYR A 657 -0.68 -21.35 -0.31
CA TYR A 657 -1.32 -20.64 0.78
C TYR A 657 -2.02 -19.41 0.19
N TYR A 658 -3.32 -19.54 -0.07
CA TYR A 658 -4.13 -18.50 -0.69
C TYR A 658 -4.88 -17.71 0.38
N PHE A 659 -4.81 -16.36 0.35
CA PHE A 659 -5.50 -15.52 1.32
C PHE A 659 -7.02 -15.56 1.11
N LYS A 660 -7.77 -15.82 2.19
CA LYS A 660 -9.24 -15.77 2.17
C LYS A 660 -9.69 -14.30 2.07
N VAL A 661 -10.31 -13.92 0.97
CA VAL A 661 -11.01 -12.65 0.84
C VAL A 661 -12.50 -12.92 1.01
N GLN A 662 -13.16 -12.27 1.99
CA GLN A 662 -14.61 -12.34 2.09
C GLN A 662 -15.18 -11.54 0.92
N ARG A 663 -15.94 -12.20 0.07
CA ARG A 663 -16.79 -11.56 -0.93
C ARG A 663 -17.91 -10.88 -0.15
N GLY A 664 -17.88 -9.54 -0.05
CA GLY A 664 -18.92 -8.75 0.57
C GLY A 664 -20.17 -8.64 -0.31
#